data_955b9dd46cf95c7524709b224c743194
#
_entry.id   955b9dd46cf95c7524709b224c743194
#
_cell.length_a   1.000
_cell.length_b   1.000
_cell.length_c   1.000
_cell.angle_alpha   90.00
_cell.angle_beta   90.00
_cell.angle_gamma   90.00
#
_symmetry.space_group_name_H-M   'P 1'
#
loop_
_entity.id
_entity.type
_entity.pdbx_description
1 polymer ?
#
loop_
_entity_poly.entity_id
_entity_poly.type
_entity_poly.pdbx_seq_one_letter_code
_entity_poly.pdbx_strand_id
1 'polypeptide(L)'
;MLLLAVLGACAIVLPFVGLGTRVAWTELPTLLASDSARTALGLSLRTCLIATTISVALGTPLALLLARDWPGVRVGRIVAVLPMTMPPVVAGIALLSTLGRRGVLGPSLEAVGIRVSFSTLAVVIAQVFVSMPYLVVTLEAALRSRDIRLETIARTLGAREWRVLTRITLPLVGPALARGTALALGRSLGEFGATIAFAGSKEGVTRTMPLAIYLERENDTATSLALAVVLIALSFLIVGATSVRWGDALTALRVRRRPGAPDPDAADADAAGETAGRKTGAVEAADADAADASTGDAATDEPAAAPGRRRSPRPDSPVPLRIAFASTARDVVVDLTVEAGRTLALVGPNGSGKSTACAVAAGLLDAEAGRVSLGERVLDGPGVFVPAGRRDVALLSQAPGIFPHMSVLDNVAFGPRCRGDSRAQARRRALAELAAVGASHLAGRPGGELSGGQAARVALARALATRPRALVLDEPMAALDVTARAQMRAVVGRRAAEEWLTVLLVTHDVLDVAALADDVVVLQDGRVVESGPAARVLAAPASDFAARLTGTAVLLGALEGDRGAPRLRLASGDLIIGRPQEADDDGESAAPPAAPAPTHAPLSGPGAALVPPDAVALYPVGRGAPPGSPRNALTGRVTGVERAGALVMVALDVGAGQVLTAAITTAALAELEVRAGQELTCVIKAVQVRILARPAANREDGRE
;
A
#
# COMPACT_ATOMS: atom_id res chain seq x y z
N MET A 1 8.08 10.02 38.51
CA MET A 1 7.06 10.11 37.44
C MET A 1 5.63 10.04 37.97
N LEU A 2 5.26 8.99 38.75
CA LEU A 2 3.90 8.83 39.28
C LEU A 2 3.45 10.01 40.16
N LEU A 3 4.29 10.48 41.08
CA LEU A 3 3.98 11.62 41.95
C LEU A 3 3.67 12.90 41.16
N LEU A 4 4.48 13.22 40.16
CA LEU A 4 4.26 14.39 39.31
C LEU A 4 2.98 14.26 38.47
N ALA A 5 2.67 13.04 38.00
CA ALA A 5 1.43 12.76 37.29
C ALA A 5 0.20 12.95 38.18
N VAL A 6 0.26 12.47 39.44
CA VAL A 6 -0.81 12.67 40.43
C VAL A 6 -0.97 14.14 40.78
N LEU A 7 0.12 14.87 41.03
CA LEU A 7 0.06 16.33 41.26
C LEU A 7 -0.57 17.07 40.07
N GLY A 8 -0.20 16.72 38.83
CA GLY A 8 -0.80 17.27 37.63
C GLY A 8 -2.30 16.98 37.52
N ALA A 9 -2.70 15.72 37.79
CA ALA A 9 -4.11 15.34 37.82
C ALA A 9 -4.89 16.08 38.89
N CYS A 10 -4.33 16.21 40.11
CA CYS A 10 -4.93 16.95 41.23
C CYS A 10 -5.09 18.44 40.86
N ALA A 11 -4.09 19.06 40.23
CA ALA A 11 -4.18 20.46 39.82
C ALA A 11 -5.33 20.71 38.82
N ILE A 12 -5.67 19.74 37.98
CA ILE A 12 -6.78 19.84 37.04
C ILE A 12 -8.13 19.53 37.71
N VAL A 13 -8.21 18.53 38.58
CA VAL A 13 -9.46 18.03 39.17
C VAL A 13 -9.94 18.89 40.32
N LEU A 14 -9.02 19.43 41.14
CA LEU A 14 -9.33 20.18 42.38
C LEU A 14 -10.28 21.39 42.14
N PRO A 15 -10.11 22.21 41.10
CA PRO A 15 -11.05 23.32 40.80
C PRO A 15 -12.48 22.84 40.54
N PHE A 16 -12.65 21.70 39.85
CA PHE A 16 -13.98 21.14 39.55
C PHE A 16 -14.65 20.62 40.83
N VAL A 17 -13.88 19.96 41.69
CA VAL A 17 -14.37 19.52 43.03
C VAL A 17 -14.76 20.72 43.86
N GLY A 18 -13.92 21.77 43.94
CA GLY A 18 -14.19 22.98 44.67
C GLY A 18 -15.45 23.71 44.18
N LEU A 19 -15.69 23.74 42.84
CA LEU A 19 -16.93 24.27 42.29
C LEU A 19 -18.12 23.41 42.72
N GLY A 20 -18.03 22.09 42.57
CA GLY A 20 -19.11 21.14 42.92
C GLY A 20 -19.56 21.22 44.39
N THR A 21 -18.66 21.51 45.31
CA THR A 21 -18.99 21.65 46.75
C THR A 21 -19.77 22.95 47.07
N ARG A 22 -19.75 23.95 46.17
CA ARG A 22 -20.41 25.25 46.38
C ARG A 22 -21.77 25.37 45.69
N VAL A 23 -22.15 24.38 44.89
CA VAL A 23 -23.42 24.39 44.16
C VAL A 23 -24.56 23.93 45.07
N ALA A 24 -25.67 24.66 45.03
CA ALA A 24 -26.92 24.27 45.68
C ALA A 24 -27.64 23.22 44.82
N TRP A 25 -27.22 21.96 44.95
CA TRP A 25 -27.72 20.82 44.11
C TRP A 25 -29.22 20.62 44.18
N THR A 26 -29.83 20.91 45.36
CA THR A 26 -31.29 20.80 45.59
C THR A 26 -32.08 21.86 44.80
N GLU A 27 -31.52 23.02 44.59
CA GLU A 27 -32.15 24.15 43.88
C GLU A 27 -31.76 24.17 42.40
N LEU A 28 -30.84 23.32 41.96
CA LEU A 28 -30.36 23.30 40.57
C LEU A 28 -31.50 23.24 39.54
N PRO A 29 -32.56 22.43 39.68
CA PRO A 29 -33.64 22.39 38.70
C PRO A 29 -34.43 23.69 38.63
N THR A 30 -34.67 24.37 39.75
CA THR A 30 -35.40 25.62 39.82
C THR A 30 -34.59 26.77 39.23
N LEU A 31 -33.26 26.85 39.54
CA LEU A 31 -32.35 27.86 39.00
C LEU A 31 -32.22 27.74 37.49
N LEU A 32 -32.14 26.50 36.94
CA LEU A 32 -32.10 26.26 35.51
C LEU A 32 -33.45 26.45 34.81
N ALA A 33 -34.54 26.44 35.57
CA ALA A 33 -35.87 26.74 35.05
C ALA A 33 -36.15 28.26 34.89
N SER A 34 -35.26 29.12 35.34
CA SER A 34 -35.39 30.58 35.15
C SER A 34 -35.34 30.94 33.67
N ASP A 35 -36.11 31.96 33.27
CA ASP A 35 -36.21 32.39 31.88
C ASP A 35 -34.85 32.90 31.34
N SER A 36 -34.04 33.55 32.14
CA SER A 36 -32.67 33.99 31.79
C SER A 36 -31.76 32.79 31.51
N ALA A 37 -31.77 31.77 32.37
CA ALA A 37 -30.94 30.57 32.20
C ALA A 37 -31.35 29.77 30.97
N ARG A 38 -32.63 29.52 30.76
CA ARG A 38 -33.15 28.79 29.58
C ARG A 38 -32.81 29.50 28.26
N THR A 39 -32.99 30.86 28.26
CA THR A 39 -32.70 31.65 27.08
C THR A 39 -31.21 31.65 26.76
N ALA A 40 -30.34 31.80 27.75
CA ALA A 40 -28.88 31.77 27.58
C ALA A 40 -28.40 30.37 27.11
N LEU A 41 -28.96 29.30 27.69
CA LEU A 41 -28.63 27.92 27.30
C LEU A 41 -29.10 27.63 25.85
N GLY A 42 -30.33 27.98 25.53
CA GLY A 42 -30.88 27.80 24.19
C GLY A 42 -30.12 28.57 23.12
N LEU A 43 -29.75 29.83 23.41
CA LEU A 43 -28.95 30.66 22.51
C LEU A 43 -27.54 30.04 22.32
N SER A 44 -26.87 29.66 23.42
CA SER A 44 -25.54 29.01 23.36
C SER A 44 -25.54 27.76 22.50
N LEU A 45 -26.48 26.84 22.72
CA LEU A 45 -26.57 25.61 21.95
C LEU A 45 -26.82 25.87 20.46
N ARG A 46 -27.74 26.78 20.13
CA ARG A 46 -28.05 27.14 18.74
C ARG A 46 -26.83 27.76 18.05
N THR A 47 -26.20 28.75 18.67
CA THR A 47 -25.07 29.46 18.06
C THR A 47 -23.85 28.54 17.93
N CYS A 48 -23.56 27.69 18.94
CA CYS A 48 -22.47 26.73 18.89
C CYS A 48 -22.66 25.64 17.81
N LEU A 49 -23.89 25.12 17.65
CA LEU A 49 -24.17 24.13 16.58
C LEU A 49 -24.00 24.79 15.19
N ILE A 50 -24.51 25.98 14.99
CA ILE A 50 -24.35 26.74 13.74
C ILE A 50 -22.87 27.03 13.49
N ALA A 51 -22.15 27.54 14.49
CA ALA A 51 -20.75 27.88 14.40
C ALA A 51 -19.89 26.62 14.10
N THR A 52 -20.17 25.48 14.76
CA THR A 52 -19.47 24.22 14.51
C THR A 52 -19.76 23.69 13.12
N THR A 53 -21.00 23.75 12.64
CA THR A 53 -21.37 23.35 11.28
C THR A 53 -20.62 24.18 10.24
N ILE A 54 -20.57 25.50 10.41
CA ILE A 54 -19.79 26.38 9.54
C ILE A 54 -18.30 26.08 9.63
N SER A 55 -17.78 25.86 10.83
CA SER A 55 -16.37 25.49 11.04
C SER A 55 -16.00 24.17 10.34
N VAL A 56 -16.89 23.18 10.35
CA VAL A 56 -16.67 21.91 9.62
C VAL A 56 -16.76 22.15 8.10
N ALA A 57 -17.75 22.92 7.64
CA ALA A 57 -17.94 23.19 6.22
C ALA A 57 -16.78 23.97 5.59
N LEU A 58 -16.23 24.96 6.30
CA LEU A 58 -15.12 25.79 5.82
C LEU A 58 -13.75 25.24 6.23
N GLY A 59 -13.62 24.72 7.44
CA GLY A 59 -12.37 24.22 7.99
C GLY A 59 -11.90 22.94 7.33
N THR A 60 -12.83 22.05 6.91
CA THR A 60 -12.43 20.80 6.22
C THR A 60 -11.75 21.05 4.87
N PRO A 61 -12.29 21.87 3.95
CA PRO A 61 -11.59 22.25 2.72
C PRO A 61 -10.27 22.98 2.99
N LEU A 62 -10.24 23.85 3.99
CA LEU A 62 -9.01 24.56 4.38
C LEU A 62 -7.94 23.59 4.86
N ALA A 63 -8.27 22.62 5.71
CA ALA A 63 -7.34 21.59 6.16
C ALA A 63 -6.83 20.73 5.00
N LEU A 64 -7.70 20.36 4.05
CA LEU A 64 -7.32 19.63 2.83
C LEU A 64 -6.35 20.45 1.96
N LEU A 65 -6.53 21.76 1.86
CA LEU A 65 -5.63 22.65 1.14
C LEU A 65 -4.27 22.76 1.84
N LEU A 66 -4.26 22.97 3.16
CA LEU A 66 -3.05 23.11 3.97
C LEU A 66 -2.25 21.81 4.10
N ALA A 67 -2.91 20.66 3.93
CA ALA A 67 -2.25 19.35 3.92
C ALA A 67 -1.48 19.06 2.62
N ARG A 68 -1.68 19.85 1.56
CA ARG A 68 -0.94 19.75 0.30
C ARG A 68 0.31 20.63 0.34
N ASP A 69 1.33 20.22 -0.42
CA ASP A 69 2.52 21.04 -0.62
C ASP A 69 2.30 22.00 -1.78
N TRP A 70 2.30 23.30 -1.46
CA TRP A 70 2.22 24.39 -2.43
C TRP A 70 3.07 25.57 -1.95
N PRO A 71 3.55 26.44 -2.87
CA PRO A 71 4.31 27.63 -2.49
C PRO A 71 3.50 28.53 -1.55
N GLY A 72 4.03 28.80 -0.35
CA GLY A 72 3.33 29.64 0.65
C GLY A 72 2.48 28.88 1.69
N VAL A 73 2.36 27.55 1.61
CA VAL A 73 1.59 26.75 2.59
C VAL A 73 1.99 27.02 4.05
N ARG A 74 3.29 27.32 4.30
CA ARG A 74 3.78 27.65 5.66
C ARG A 74 3.10 28.90 6.22
N VAL A 75 2.97 29.94 5.39
CA VAL A 75 2.26 31.18 5.77
C VAL A 75 0.77 30.88 5.99
N GLY A 76 0.14 30.10 5.11
CA GLY A 76 -1.24 29.69 5.27
C GLY A 76 -1.50 28.96 6.61
N ARG A 77 -0.58 28.09 7.04
CA ARG A 77 -0.65 27.42 8.34
C ARG A 77 -0.54 28.38 9.50
N ILE A 78 0.39 29.33 9.44
CA ILE A 78 0.57 30.36 10.47
C ILE A 78 -0.74 31.18 10.60
N VAL A 79 -1.30 31.63 9.49
CA VAL A 79 -2.54 32.42 9.47
C VAL A 79 -3.72 31.59 10.03
N ALA A 80 -3.81 30.30 9.68
CA ALA A 80 -4.87 29.44 10.19
C ALA A 80 -4.80 29.19 11.70
N VAL A 81 -3.60 29.22 12.30
CA VAL A 81 -3.37 28.99 13.74
C VAL A 81 -3.46 30.30 14.54
N LEU A 82 -3.24 31.44 13.90
CA LEU A 82 -3.16 32.75 14.56
C LEU A 82 -4.34 33.04 15.51
N PRO A 83 -5.61 32.74 15.18
CA PRO A 83 -6.73 32.99 16.10
C PRO A 83 -6.67 32.18 17.42
N MET A 84 -5.94 31.03 17.46
CA MET A 84 -5.76 30.26 18.70
C MET A 84 -4.82 30.94 19.69
N THR A 85 -3.86 31.72 19.20
CA THR A 85 -2.82 32.36 20.01
C THR A 85 -3.20 33.78 20.39
N MET A 86 -4.20 34.34 19.73
CA MET A 86 -4.68 35.71 20.04
C MET A 86 -5.49 35.74 21.35
N PRO A 87 -5.26 36.73 22.22
CA PRO A 87 -6.16 36.96 23.35
C PRO A 87 -7.62 37.14 22.86
N PRO A 88 -8.62 36.49 23.50
CA PRO A 88 -9.99 36.48 22.99
C PRO A 88 -10.59 37.84 22.78
N VAL A 89 -10.30 38.81 23.66
CA VAL A 89 -10.77 40.23 23.54
C VAL A 89 -10.17 40.89 22.29
N VAL A 90 -8.88 40.63 22.00
CA VAL A 90 -8.22 41.18 20.80
C VAL A 90 -8.85 40.60 19.52
N ALA A 91 -9.20 39.32 19.54
CA ALA A 91 -9.95 38.69 18.45
C ALA A 91 -11.30 39.36 18.21
N GLY A 92 -12.02 39.68 19.29
CA GLY A 92 -13.29 40.44 19.20
C GLY A 92 -13.13 41.86 18.66
N ILE A 93 -12.09 42.59 19.07
CA ILE A 93 -11.76 43.92 18.55
C ILE A 93 -11.39 43.84 17.06
N ALA A 94 -10.61 42.85 16.64
CA ALA A 94 -10.26 42.63 15.24
C ALA A 94 -11.51 42.39 14.38
N LEU A 95 -12.44 41.56 14.86
CA LEU A 95 -13.73 41.33 14.20
C LEU A 95 -14.58 42.59 14.14
N LEU A 96 -14.63 43.36 15.23
CA LEU A 96 -15.36 44.62 15.28
C LEU A 96 -14.77 45.68 14.32
N SER A 97 -13.43 45.75 14.24
CA SER A 97 -12.73 46.66 13.32
C SER A 97 -12.93 46.29 11.85
N THR A 98 -13.19 45.01 11.56
CA THR A 98 -13.41 44.54 10.20
C THR A 98 -14.89 44.55 9.80
N LEU A 99 -15.76 43.95 10.62
CA LEU A 99 -17.17 43.69 10.33
C LEU A 99 -18.14 44.60 11.09
N GLY A 100 -17.62 45.41 12.02
CA GLY A 100 -18.41 46.39 12.77
C GLY A 100 -18.96 47.45 11.86
N ARG A 101 -19.98 48.16 12.30
CA ARG A 101 -20.69 49.22 11.53
C ARG A 101 -19.75 50.28 10.96
N ARG A 102 -18.68 50.64 11.71
CA ARG A 102 -17.62 51.58 11.29
C ARG A 102 -16.35 50.86 10.83
N GLY A 103 -16.40 49.55 10.68
CA GLY A 103 -15.27 48.72 10.25
C GLY A 103 -15.08 48.73 8.73
N VAL A 104 -14.00 48.12 8.27
CA VAL A 104 -13.60 48.11 6.85
C VAL A 104 -14.71 47.59 5.93
N LEU A 105 -15.41 46.54 6.30
CA LEU A 105 -16.49 45.90 5.52
C LEU A 105 -17.90 46.36 5.98
N GLY A 106 -18.01 47.06 7.10
CA GLY A 106 -19.28 47.44 7.71
C GLY A 106 -20.23 48.21 6.77
N PRO A 107 -19.78 49.32 6.15
CA PRO A 107 -20.60 50.07 5.24
C PRO A 107 -21.10 49.26 4.04
N SER A 108 -20.26 48.40 3.47
CA SER A 108 -20.63 47.56 2.34
C SER A 108 -21.67 46.49 2.73
N LEU A 109 -21.55 45.91 3.94
CA LEU A 109 -22.52 44.94 4.46
C LEU A 109 -23.87 45.63 4.79
N GLU A 110 -23.84 46.85 5.35
CA GLU A 110 -25.05 47.61 5.65
C GLU A 110 -25.78 48.04 4.37
N ALA A 111 -25.06 48.34 3.29
CA ALA A 111 -25.64 48.67 1.96
C ALA A 111 -26.42 47.46 1.37
N VAL A 112 -26.03 46.24 1.71
CA VAL A 112 -26.74 44.99 1.33
C VAL A 112 -27.78 44.58 2.38
N GLY A 113 -28.01 45.38 3.40
CA GLY A 113 -29.00 45.13 4.46
C GLY A 113 -28.54 44.20 5.57
N ILE A 114 -27.24 43.81 5.60
CA ILE A 114 -26.70 42.89 6.61
C ILE A 114 -26.08 43.67 7.77
N ARG A 115 -26.71 43.60 8.95
CA ARG A 115 -26.18 44.17 10.20
C ARG A 115 -25.54 43.06 11.02
N VAL A 116 -24.21 43.07 11.12
CA VAL A 116 -23.45 42.02 11.82
C VAL A 116 -23.27 42.32 13.30
N SER A 117 -22.70 43.47 13.66
CA SER A 117 -22.39 43.81 15.06
C SER A 117 -23.64 43.83 15.95
N PHE A 118 -23.49 43.43 17.21
CA PHE A 118 -24.53 43.34 18.22
C PHE A 118 -25.74 42.46 17.85
N SER A 119 -25.52 41.43 17.02
CA SER A 119 -26.53 40.48 16.59
C SER A 119 -26.10 39.03 16.93
N THR A 120 -27.05 38.09 16.85
CA THR A 120 -26.75 36.67 16.98
C THR A 120 -25.74 36.20 15.91
N LEU A 121 -25.74 36.83 14.73
CA LEU A 121 -24.76 36.55 13.66
C LEU A 121 -23.33 36.92 14.12
N ALA A 122 -23.15 38.03 14.87
CA ALA A 122 -21.84 38.37 15.43
C ALA A 122 -21.34 37.30 16.43
N VAL A 123 -22.24 36.73 17.24
CA VAL A 123 -21.89 35.61 18.14
C VAL A 123 -21.40 34.44 17.36
N VAL A 124 -22.12 34.01 16.30
CA VAL A 124 -21.73 32.86 15.45
C VAL A 124 -20.38 33.12 14.77
N ILE A 125 -20.16 34.32 14.21
CA ILE A 125 -18.89 34.68 13.56
C ILE A 125 -17.73 34.64 14.57
N ALA A 126 -17.90 35.18 15.77
CA ALA A 126 -16.88 35.14 16.83
C ALA A 126 -16.55 33.71 17.22
N GLN A 127 -17.58 32.86 17.41
CA GLN A 127 -17.41 31.45 17.71
C GLN A 127 -16.70 30.70 16.59
N VAL A 128 -17.04 30.89 15.30
CA VAL A 128 -16.36 30.31 14.15
C VAL A 128 -14.89 30.71 14.10
N PHE A 129 -14.62 32.03 14.23
CA PHE A 129 -13.26 32.58 14.15
C PHE A 129 -12.31 31.92 15.17
N VAL A 130 -12.79 31.73 16.41
CA VAL A 130 -11.98 31.21 17.51
C VAL A 130 -11.93 29.69 17.52
N SER A 131 -12.97 28.98 17.04
CA SER A 131 -13.08 27.50 17.15
C SER A 131 -12.61 26.76 15.91
N MET A 132 -12.79 27.31 14.71
CA MET A 132 -12.42 26.65 13.45
C MET A 132 -10.93 26.22 13.39
N PRO A 133 -9.95 26.99 13.88
CA PRO A 133 -8.55 26.59 13.91
C PRO A 133 -8.29 25.23 14.60
N TYR A 134 -9.04 24.91 15.67
CA TYR A 134 -8.89 23.63 16.38
C TYR A 134 -9.24 22.43 15.49
N LEU A 135 -10.29 22.58 14.69
CA LEU A 135 -10.66 21.59 13.69
C LEU A 135 -9.57 21.48 12.60
N VAL A 136 -9.14 22.64 12.06
CA VAL A 136 -8.17 22.69 10.94
C VAL A 136 -6.86 22.03 11.31
N VAL A 137 -6.29 22.38 12.46
CA VAL A 137 -5.00 21.82 12.93
C VAL A 137 -5.10 20.32 13.15
N THR A 138 -6.18 19.86 13.83
CA THR A 138 -6.38 18.44 14.12
C THR A 138 -6.54 17.62 12.82
N LEU A 139 -7.30 18.15 11.88
CA LEU A 139 -7.57 17.45 10.62
C LEU A 139 -6.37 17.50 9.66
N GLU A 140 -5.65 18.65 9.59
CA GLU A 140 -4.42 18.78 8.80
C GLU A 140 -3.37 17.77 9.24
N ALA A 141 -3.12 17.65 10.55
CA ALA A 141 -2.16 16.69 11.09
C ALA A 141 -2.49 15.26 10.67
N ALA A 142 -3.76 14.86 10.75
CA ALA A 142 -4.22 13.55 10.32
C ALA A 142 -4.12 13.35 8.80
N LEU A 143 -4.42 14.39 8.03
CA LEU A 143 -4.29 14.36 6.57
C LEU A 143 -2.83 14.23 6.13
N ARG A 144 -1.88 14.79 6.85
CA ARG A 144 -0.45 14.67 6.55
C ARG A 144 0.15 13.33 6.94
N SER A 145 -0.36 12.72 8.00
CA SER A 145 0.12 11.41 8.47
C SER A 145 -0.55 10.21 7.79
N ARG A 146 -1.55 10.46 6.91
CA ARG A 146 -2.27 9.37 6.22
C ARG A 146 -1.38 8.64 5.21
N ASP A 147 -1.65 7.38 4.99
CA ASP A 147 -1.01 6.61 3.91
C ASP A 147 -1.58 6.98 2.53
N ILE A 148 -0.80 7.78 1.78
CA ILE A 148 -1.15 8.24 0.42
C ILE A 148 -1.25 7.06 -0.57
N ARG A 149 -0.61 5.92 -0.29
CA ARG A 149 -0.66 4.73 -1.16
C ARG A 149 -2.08 4.23 -1.36
N LEU A 150 -2.94 4.33 -0.34
CA LEU A 150 -4.35 3.94 -0.44
C LEU A 150 -5.13 4.79 -1.47
N GLU A 151 -4.86 6.08 -1.53
CA GLU A 151 -5.45 6.96 -2.55
C GLU A 151 -4.96 6.60 -3.96
N THR A 152 -3.65 6.31 -4.09
CA THR A 152 -3.04 5.87 -5.34
C THR A 152 -3.67 4.57 -5.83
N ILE A 153 -3.83 3.57 -4.96
CA ILE A 153 -4.50 2.31 -5.28
C ILE A 153 -5.96 2.55 -5.70
N ALA A 154 -6.68 3.44 -5.03
CA ALA A 154 -8.05 3.77 -5.44
C ALA A 154 -8.11 4.35 -6.86
N ARG A 155 -7.12 5.19 -7.24
CA ARG A 155 -7.00 5.73 -8.60
C ARG A 155 -6.70 4.64 -9.63
N THR A 156 -5.81 3.67 -9.33
CA THR A 156 -5.56 2.54 -10.25
C THR A 156 -6.81 1.69 -10.46
N LEU A 157 -7.66 1.59 -9.46
CA LEU A 157 -8.96 0.90 -9.55
C LEU A 157 -10.05 1.70 -10.30
N GLY A 158 -9.73 2.92 -10.78
CA GLY A 158 -10.63 3.76 -11.55
C GLY A 158 -11.47 4.76 -10.74
N ALA A 159 -11.11 5.03 -9.49
CA ALA A 159 -11.78 6.05 -8.70
C ALA A 159 -11.45 7.46 -9.20
N ARG A 160 -12.49 8.29 -9.38
CA ARG A 160 -12.34 9.73 -9.63
C ARG A 160 -11.99 10.45 -8.32
N GLU A 161 -11.36 11.63 -8.39
CA GLU A 161 -10.90 12.42 -7.23
C GLU A 161 -11.99 12.59 -6.15
N TRP A 162 -13.22 12.91 -6.53
CA TRP A 162 -14.32 13.02 -5.58
C TRP A 162 -14.63 11.69 -4.86
N ARG A 163 -14.51 10.57 -5.56
CA ARG A 163 -14.72 9.23 -4.94
C ARG A 163 -13.56 8.85 -4.03
N VAL A 164 -12.33 9.21 -4.40
CA VAL A 164 -11.15 9.07 -3.52
C VAL A 164 -11.37 9.88 -2.24
N LEU A 165 -11.74 11.16 -2.36
CA LEU A 165 -12.00 12.02 -1.21
C LEU A 165 -13.08 11.44 -0.29
N THR A 166 -14.25 11.10 -0.83
CA THR A 166 -15.42 10.72 -0.01
C THR A 166 -15.41 9.27 0.48
N ARG A 167 -14.75 8.35 -0.23
CA ARG A 167 -14.75 6.92 0.10
C ARG A 167 -13.46 6.42 0.72
N ILE A 168 -12.35 7.15 0.53
CA ILE A 168 -11.04 6.76 1.05
C ILE A 168 -10.54 7.80 2.05
N THR A 169 -10.27 9.03 1.61
CA THR A 169 -9.60 10.05 2.43
C THR A 169 -10.44 10.44 3.65
N LEU A 170 -11.69 10.88 3.46
CA LEU A 170 -12.55 11.32 4.57
C LEU A 170 -12.84 10.21 5.60
N PRO A 171 -13.16 8.96 5.22
CA PRO A 171 -13.31 7.89 6.21
C PRO A 171 -12.03 7.56 6.99
N LEU A 172 -10.86 7.62 6.33
CA LEU A 172 -9.57 7.39 7.00
C LEU A 172 -9.27 8.43 8.07
N VAL A 173 -9.56 9.70 7.79
CA VAL A 173 -9.36 10.79 8.76
C VAL A 173 -10.62 11.08 9.59
N GLY A 174 -11.67 10.30 9.43
CA GLY A 174 -12.95 10.43 10.13
C GLY A 174 -12.83 10.57 11.66
N PRO A 175 -12.03 9.75 12.34
CA PRO A 175 -11.77 9.89 13.78
C PRO A 175 -11.15 11.23 14.15
N ALA A 176 -10.24 11.75 13.34
CA ALA A 176 -9.62 13.07 13.56
C ALA A 176 -10.61 14.20 13.26
N LEU A 177 -11.44 14.07 12.23
CA LEU A 177 -12.52 15.01 11.93
C LEU A 177 -13.50 15.10 13.11
N ALA A 178 -13.93 13.96 13.66
CA ALA A 178 -14.80 13.91 14.83
C ALA A 178 -14.17 14.59 16.05
N ARG A 179 -12.89 14.28 16.35
CA ARG A 179 -12.15 14.92 17.45
C ARG A 179 -12.01 16.43 17.25
N GLY A 180 -11.62 16.86 16.06
CA GLY A 180 -11.48 18.27 15.71
C GLY A 180 -12.81 19.01 15.81
N THR A 181 -13.91 18.38 15.39
CA THR A 181 -15.28 18.92 15.51
C THR A 181 -15.67 19.11 16.98
N ALA A 182 -15.38 18.14 17.83
CA ALA A 182 -15.67 18.23 19.26
C ALA A 182 -14.83 19.31 19.97
N LEU A 183 -13.54 19.41 19.61
CA LEU A 183 -12.69 20.48 20.13
C LEU A 183 -13.21 21.86 19.70
N ALA A 184 -13.62 22.00 18.44
CA ALA A 184 -14.23 23.23 17.95
C ALA A 184 -15.56 23.55 18.67
N LEU A 185 -16.42 22.56 18.87
CA LEU A 185 -17.70 22.71 19.59
C LEU A 185 -17.44 23.11 21.06
N GLY A 186 -16.55 22.42 21.76
CA GLY A 186 -16.21 22.76 23.15
C GLY A 186 -15.60 24.16 23.26
N ARG A 187 -14.74 24.56 22.31
CA ARG A 187 -14.15 25.89 22.28
C ARG A 187 -15.19 26.98 21.97
N SER A 188 -16.13 26.72 21.06
CA SER A 188 -17.21 27.66 20.75
C SER A 188 -18.19 27.81 21.91
N LEU A 189 -18.47 26.73 22.65
CA LEU A 189 -19.36 26.76 23.81
C LEU A 189 -18.80 27.59 24.96
N GLY A 190 -17.49 27.54 25.19
CA GLY A 190 -16.79 28.35 26.21
C GLY A 190 -16.37 29.75 25.74
N GLU A 191 -16.78 30.20 24.54
CA GLU A 191 -16.34 31.48 24.03
C GLU A 191 -17.06 32.65 24.73
N PHE A 192 -16.25 33.55 25.31
CA PHE A 192 -16.67 34.70 26.07
C PHE A 192 -16.08 36.03 25.54
N GLY A 193 -14.75 36.09 25.46
CA GLY A 193 -14.02 37.33 25.26
C GLY A 193 -14.24 38.00 23.90
N ALA A 194 -14.21 37.19 22.81
CA ALA A 194 -14.49 37.72 21.48
C ALA A 194 -15.99 38.09 21.34
N THR A 195 -16.87 37.32 21.96
CA THR A 195 -18.31 37.55 21.92
C THR A 195 -18.68 38.85 22.62
N ILE A 196 -18.17 39.10 23.84
CA ILE A 196 -18.52 40.37 24.55
C ILE A 196 -17.98 41.59 23.82
N ALA A 197 -16.78 41.52 23.26
CA ALA A 197 -16.15 42.65 22.55
C ALA A 197 -16.84 42.97 21.20
N PHE A 198 -17.35 41.95 20.47
CA PHE A 198 -17.90 42.09 19.13
C PHE A 198 -19.44 42.13 19.08
N ALA A 199 -20.09 41.26 19.88
CA ALA A 199 -21.55 41.13 19.89
C ALA A 199 -22.23 41.79 21.09
N GLY A 200 -21.48 42.16 22.13
CA GLY A 200 -22.04 42.69 23.38
C GLY A 200 -22.82 41.65 24.18
N SER A 201 -23.67 42.08 25.11
CA SER A 201 -24.49 41.22 25.96
C SER A 201 -25.93 41.68 26.01
N LYS A 202 -26.75 41.30 25.04
CA LYS A 202 -28.17 41.55 25.00
C LYS A 202 -28.94 40.27 25.26
N GLU A 203 -29.82 40.27 26.26
CA GLU A 203 -30.63 39.12 26.62
C GLU A 203 -31.49 38.64 25.43
N GLY A 204 -31.55 37.33 25.24
CA GLY A 204 -32.25 36.68 24.13
C GLY A 204 -31.64 36.86 22.75
N VAL A 205 -30.58 37.69 22.58
CA VAL A 205 -29.97 37.99 21.27
C VAL A 205 -28.49 37.62 21.22
N THR A 206 -27.69 38.05 22.23
CA THR A 206 -26.24 37.83 22.22
C THR A 206 -25.69 37.31 23.55
N ARG A 207 -26.52 37.27 24.62
CA ARG A 207 -26.10 36.77 25.93
C ARG A 207 -26.00 35.25 25.92
N THR A 208 -24.83 34.72 25.62
CA THR A 208 -24.53 33.30 25.73
C THR A 208 -24.33 32.85 27.18
N MET A 209 -24.29 31.52 27.45
CA MET A 209 -24.06 30.99 28.81
C MET A 209 -22.83 31.57 29.51
N PRO A 210 -21.63 31.61 28.89
CA PRO A 210 -20.47 32.24 29.54
C PRO A 210 -20.70 33.71 29.88
N LEU A 211 -21.42 34.46 29.05
CA LEU A 211 -21.80 35.84 29.32
C LEU A 211 -22.82 35.95 30.46
N ALA A 212 -23.80 35.04 30.50
CA ALA A 212 -24.79 35.00 31.59
C ALA A 212 -24.09 34.65 32.93
N ILE A 213 -23.21 33.64 32.96
CA ILE A 213 -22.41 33.28 34.13
C ILE A 213 -21.62 34.49 34.66
N TYR A 214 -20.99 35.25 33.77
CA TYR A 214 -20.19 36.40 34.14
C TYR A 214 -21.03 37.53 34.77
N LEU A 215 -22.19 37.79 34.18
CA LEU A 215 -23.08 38.86 34.66
C LEU A 215 -23.83 38.47 35.95
N GLU A 216 -24.30 37.22 36.04
CA GLU A 216 -25.02 36.75 37.23
C GLU A 216 -24.08 36.54 38.44
N ARG A 217 -22.76 36.44 38.22
CA ARG A 217 -21.81 36.33 39.32
C ARG A 217 -21.89 37.44 40.36
N GLU A 218 -22.25 38.66 39.94
CA GLU A 218 -22.34 39.83 40.81
C GLU A 218 -23.75 39.98 41.41
N ASN A 219 -24.82 39.50 40.76
CA ASN A 219 -26.19 39.64 41.15
C ASN A 219 -26.76 38.42 41.90
N ASP A 220 -26.50 37.22 41.35
CA ASP A 220 -26.96 35.92 41.89
C ASP A 220 -25.88 34.85 41.69
N THR A 221 -25.05 34.69 42.70
CA THR A 221 -23.96 33.72 42.70
C THR A 221 -24.49 32.30 42.55
N ALA A 222 -25.68 31.96 43.10
CA ALA A 222 -26.25 30.61 43.01
C ALA A 222 -26.61 30.22 41.58
N THR A 223 -27.28 31.12 40.84
CA THR A 223 -27.59 30.96 39.43
C THR A 223 -26.33 30.90 38.58
N SER A 224 -25.32 31.72 38.83
CA SER A 224 -24.03 31.71 38.15
C SER A 224 -23.34 30.35 38.32
N LEU A 225 -23.26 29.78 39.53
CA LEU A 225 -22.67 28.48 39.82
C LEU A 225 -23.46 27.33 39.15
N ALA A 226 -24.78 27.39 39.16
CA ALA A 226 -25.64 26.41 38.49
C ALA A 226 -25.38 26.36 36.99
N LEU A 227 -25.33 27.53 36.31
CA LEU A 227 -25.00 27.63 34.88
C LEU A 227 -23.58 27.15 34.58
N ALA A 228 -22.59 27.41 35.46
CA ALA A 228 -21.22 26.98 35.30
C ALA A 228 -21.11 25.44 35.34
N VAL A 229 -21.82 24.79 36.29
CA VAL A 229 -21.83 23.30 36.35
C VAL A 229 -22.45 22.69 35.12
N VAL A 230 -23.55 23.25 34.61
CA VAL A 230 -24.18 22.77 33.36
C VAL A 230 -23.24 22.92 32.16
N LEU A 231 -22.53 24.05 32.08
CA LEU A 231 -21.54 24.27 31.02
C LEU A 231 -20.41 23.27 31.07
N ILE A 232 -19.89 22.97 32.26
CA ILE A 232 -18.85 21.96 32.49
C ILE A 232 -19.36 20.57 32.15
N ALA A 233 -20.55 20.19 32.63
CA ALA A 233 -21.16 18.90 32.34
C ALA A 233 -21.39 18.69 30.84
N LEU A 234 -21.86 19.73 30.13
CA LEU A 234 -22.04 19.70 28.68
C LEU A 234 -20.70 19.57 27.95
N SER A 235 -19.68 20.30 28.38
CA SER A 235 -18.31 20.19 27.84
C SER A 235 -17.73 18.80 28.06
N PHE A 236 -17.90 18.23 29.25
CA PHE A 236 -17.47 16.87 29.59
C PHE A 236 -18.19 15.82 28.74
N LEU A 237 -19.50 15.98 28.52
CA LEU A 237 -20.28 15.10 27.66
C LEU A 237 -19.82 15.15 26.20
N ILE A 238 -19.53 16.35 25.67
CA ILE A 238 -19.02 16.54 24.32
C ILE A 238 -17.67 15.86 24.14
N VAL A 239 -16.72 16.12 25.04
CA VAL A 239 -15.37 15.51 25.00
C VAL A 239 -15.45 14.00 25.22
N GLY A 240 -16.26 13.56 26.21
CA GLY A 240 -16.48 12.13 26.50
C GLY A 240 -17.07 11.39 25.32
N ALA A 241 -18.09 11.96 24.68
CA ALA A 241 -18.71 11.35 23.48
C ALA A 241 -17.72 11.11 22.33
N THR A 242 -16.71 11.96 22.19
CA THR A 242 -15.69 11.77 21.13
C THR A 242 -14.54 10.87 21.52
N SER A 243 -14.35 10.62 22.81
CA SER A 243 -13.36 9.69 23.34
C SER A 243 -13.80 8.22 23.21
N VAL A 244 -15.12 7.96 23.05
CA VAL A 244 -15.66 6.63 22.84
C VAL A 244 -15.39 6.17 21.42
N ARG A 245 -14.77 5.00 21.26
CA ARG A 245 -14.60 4.34 19.95
C ARG A 245 -15.94 3.76 19.49
N TRP A 246 -16.79 4.61 18.93
CA TRP A 246 -18.16 4.22 18.48
C TRP A 246 -18.16 3.05 17.50
N GLY A 247 -17.09 2.87 16.71
CA GLY A 247 -16.92 1.72 15.83
C GLY A 247 -16.94 0.39 16.61
N ASP A 248 -16.19 0.31 17.68
CA ASP A 248 -16.07 -0.88 18.51
C ASP A 248 -17.38 -1.12 19.31
N ALA A 249 -17.99 -0.04 19.82
CA ALA A 249 -19.27 -0.10 20.53
C ALA A 249 -20.44 -0.54 19.65
N LEU A 250 -20.51 -0.06 18.41
CA LEU A 250 -21.53 -0.45 17.44
C LEU A 250 -21.33 -1.89 16.94
N THR A 251 -20.08 -2.34 16.85
CA THR A 251 -19.76 -3.73 16.47
C THR A 251 -20.15 -4.68 17.61
N ALA A 252 -19.83 -4.34 18.85
CA ALA A 252 -20.22 -5.09 20.03
C ALA A 252 -21.75 -5.19 20.20
N LEU A 253 -22.50 -4.11 19.89
CA LEU A 253 -23.96 -4.12 19.89
C LEU A 253 -24.55 -4.96 18.76
N ARG A 254 -23.90 -5.03 17.60
CA ARG A 254 -24.34 -5.90 16.47
C ARG A 254 -24.05 -7.37 16.75
N VAL A 255 -22.94 -7.70 17.41
CA VAL A 255 -22.61 -9.07 17.81
C VAL A 255 -23.59 -9.56 18.89
N ARG A 256 -23.95 -8.73 19.85
CA ARG A 256 -24.95 -9.08 20.89
C ARG A 256 -26.37 -9.32 20.35
N ARG A 257 -26.71 -8.81 19.16
CA ARG A 257 -28.02 -9.02 18.51
C ARG A 257 -28.12 -10.26 17.60
N ARG A 258 -27.05 -11.09 17.53
CA ARG A 258 -27.10 -12.42 16.88
C ARG A 258 -26.98 -13.52 17.93
N PRO A 259 -28.06 -14.03 18.50
CA PRO A 259 -28.03 -15.26 19.28
C PRO A 259 -27.79 -16.43 18.31
N GLY A 260 -26.69 -17.16 18.43
CA GLY A 260 -26.45 -18.42 17.74
C GLY A 260 -25.40 -18.46 16.63
N ALA A 261 -24.38 -17.62 16.65
CA ALA A 261 -23.19 -17.87 15.82
C ALA A 261 -22.20 -18.74 16.63
N PRO A 262 -21.71 -19.87 16.08
CA PRO A 262 -20.68 -20.67 16.74
C PRO A 262 -19.39 -19.88 16.87
N ASP A 263 -18.68 -20.14 17.96
CA ASP A 263 -17.42 -19.51 18.34
C ASP A 263 -16.35 -19.80 17.25
N PRO A 264 -15.74 -18.80 16.62
CA PRO A 264 -14.77 -19.02 15.56
C PRO A 264 -13.47 -19.67 16.05
N ASP A 265 -13.18 -19.65 17.35
CA ASP A 265 -11.96 -20.25 17.93
C ASP A 265 -12.13 -21.76 18.21
N ALA A 266 -13.33 -22.31 18.08
CA ALA A 266 -13.57 -23.74 18.24
C ALA A 266 -13.33 -24.55 16.94
N ALA A 267 -13.27 -23.89 15.77
CA ALA A 267 -13.08 -24.55 14.48
C ALA A 267 -11.62 -24.91 14.16
N ASP A 268 -10.66 -24.24 14.78
CA ASP A 268 -9.22 -24.53 14.55
C ASP A 268 -8.67 -25.63 15.48
N ALA A 269 -9.42 -26.03 16.50
CA ALA A 269 -9.02 -27.11 17.40
C ALA A 269 -9.40 -28.51 16.89
N ASP A 270 -10.46 -28.63 16.07
CA ASP A 270 -10.93 -29.92 15.52
C ASP A 270 -10.23 -30.35 14.23
N ALA A 271 -9.53 -29.42 13.54
CA ALA A 271 -8.78 -29.73 12.32
C ALA A 271 -7.42 -30.41 12.55
N ALA A 272 -6.96 -30.50 13.79
CA ALA A 272 -5.67 -31.10 14.16
C ALA A 272 -5.80 -32.57 14.66
N GLY A 273 -6.99 -33.12 14.76
CA GLY A 273 -7.28 -34.39 15.42
C GLY A 273 -7.67 -35.58 14.51
N GLU A 274 -7.97 -35.36 13.22
CA GLU A 274 -8.48 -36.45 12.36
C GLU A 274 -7.61 -36.74 11.12
N THR A 275 -6.38 -37.20 11.34
CA THR A 275 -5.62 -37.94 10.31
C THR A 275 -5.10 -39.25 10.88
N ALA A 276 -6.00 -40.14 11.26
CA ALA A 276 -5.66 -41.55 11.40
C ALA A 276 -6.92 -42.43 11.21
N GLY A 277 -7.02 -43.03 10.03
CA GLY A 277 -7.75 -44.29 9.84
C GLY A 277 -9.18 -44.20 9.32
N ARG A 278 -9.40 -44.34 8.03
CA ARG A 278 -10.23 -45.45 7.55
C ARG A 278 -10.09 -45.70 6.04
N LYS A 279 -9.92 -46.96 5.73
CA LYS A 279 -9.84 -47.56 4.40
C LYS A 279 -11.23 -47.69 3.76
N THR A 280 -11.23 -47.60 2.43
CA THR A 280 -12.01 -48.40 1.44
C THR A 280 -13.53 -48.48 1.55
N GLY A 281 -14.21 -48.11 0.48
CA GLY A 281 -15.56 -48.51 0.15
C GLY A 281 -16.04 -47.89 -1.17
N ALA A 282 -16.26 -48.73 -2.15
CA ALA A 282 -16.51 -48.44 -3.56
C ALA A 282 -17.98 -48.00 -3.83
N VAL A 283 -18.11 -47.23 -4.95
CA VAL A 283 -19.14 -47.38 -6.02
C VAL A 283 -20.63 -47.26 -5.61
N GLU A 284 -21.35 -46.28 -6.15
CA GLU A 284 -22.37 -46.52 -7.15
C GLU A 284 -23.01 -45.21 -7.68
N ALA A 285 -23.22 -45.21 -8.98
CA ALA A 285 -23.88 -44.18 -9.76
C ALA A 285 -25.41 -44.28 -9.61
N ALA A 286 -26.13 -43.20 -9.73
CA ALA A 286 -27.51 -43.19 -10.18
C ALA A 286 -27.84 -41.90 -10.93
N ASP A 287 -28.23 -42.10 -12.16
CA ASP A 287 -28.78 -41.18 -13.14
C ASP A 287 -30.23 -40.76 -12.81
N ALA A 288 -30.68 -39.83 -13.65
CA ALA A 288 -32.06 -39.49 -14.02
C ALA A 288 -32.73 -38.38 -13.16
N ASP A 289 -33.50 -37.46 -13.64
CA ASP A 289 -34.10 -37.22 -14.95
C ASP A 289 -34.75 -35.83 -15.00
N ALA A 290 -35.02 -35.41 -16.20
CA ALA A 290 -35.59 -34.13 -16.62
C ALA A 290 -37.06 -33.95 -16.22
N ALA A 291 -37.51 -32.68 -16.20
CA ALA A 291 -38.76 -32.16 -16.82
C ALA A 291 -38.99 -30.71 -16.40
N ASP A 292 -38.89 -29.77 -17.27
CA ASP A 292 -39.90 -29.10 -18.08
C ASP A 292 -41.13 -28.57 -17.33
N ALA A 293 -41.32 -27.26 -17.30
CA ALA A 293 -42.59 -26.57 -17.44
C ALA A 293 -42.43 -25.06 -17.65
N SER A 294 -42.96 -24.67 -18.74
CA SER A 294 -43.13 -23.39 -19.40
C SER A 294 -44.06 -22.41 -18.70
N THR A 295 -43.98 -21.18 -19.20
CA THR A 295 -44.96 -20.10 -19.39
C THR A 295 -45.25 -19.13 -18.25
N GLY A 296 -45.20 -17.85 -18.60
CA GLY A 296 -45.78 -16.73 -17.88
C GLY A 296 -45.22 -15.36 -18.27
N ASP A 297 -45.74 -14.85 -19.38
CA ASP A 297 -45.61 -13.47 -19.87
C ASP A 297 -46.16 -12.46 -18.85
N ALA A 298 -45.39 -11.39 -18.55
CA ALA A 298 -45.94 -10.13 -18.08
C ALA A 298 -44.97 -9.01 -18.37
N ALA A 299 -45.26 -8.27 -19.41
CA ALA A 299 -44.67 -6.99 -19.73
C ALA A 299 -44.98 -5.95 -18.66
N THR A 300 -43.96 -5.25 -18.16
CA THR A 300 -44.15 -3.95 -17.52
C THR A 300 -43.02 -3.02 -17.93
N ASP A 301 -43.43 -1.87 -18.41
CA ASP A 301 -42.69 -0.72 -18.90
C ASP A 301 -41.51 -0.32 -18.03
N GLU A 302 -40.36 -0.21 -18.64
CA GLU A 302 -39.15 0.38 -18.06
C GLU A 302 -38.91 1.79 -18.68
N PRO A 303 -38.76 2.84 -17.89
CA PRO A 303 -38.44 4.17 -18.45
C PRO A 303 -37.01 4.18 -18.98
N ALA A 304 -36.85 4.75 -20.16
CA ALA A 304 -35.61 4.88 -20.92
C ALA A 304 -34.46 5.49 -20.10
N ALA A 305 -33.47 4.65 -19.80
CA ALA A 305 -32.19 5.06 -19.24
C ALA A 305 -31.32 5.70 -20.31
N ALA A 306 -30.70 6.84 -20.00
CA ALA A 306 -29.73 7.54 -20.82
C ALA A 306 -28.62 6.61 -21.36
N PRO A 307 -28.02 6.90 -22.51
CA PRO A 307 -27.08 5.98 -23.18
C PRO A 307 -25.80 5.81 -22.36
N GLY A 308 -25.81 4.83 -21.46
CA GLY A 308 -24.62 4.32 -20.82
C GLY A 308 -23.70 3.72 -21.87
N ARG A 309 -22.45 4.20 -21.96
CA ARG A 309 -21.40 3.61 -22.78
C ARG A 309 -21.39 2.10 -22.55
N ARG A 310 -21.89 1.35 -23.53
CA ARG A 310 -21.75 -0.11 -23.58
C ARG A 310 -20.26 -0.42 -23.57
N ARG A 311 -19.81 -1.10 -22.53
CA ARG A 311 -18.48 -1.68 -22.50
C ARG A 311 -18.44 -2.75 -23.57
N SER A 312 -17.50 -2.61 -24.51
CA SER A 312 -17.20 -3.64 -25.51
C SER A 312 -17.00 -4.99 -24.81
N PRO A 313 -17.49 -6.11 -25.36
CA PRO A 313 -17.10 -7.44 -24.89
C PRO A 313 -15.58 -7.51 -24.80
N ARG A 314 -15.04 -8.29 -23.86
CA ARG A 314 -13.60 -8.56 -23.79
C ARG A 314 -13.19 -9.10 -25.16
N PRO A 315 -12.18 -8.51 -25.85
CA PRO A 315 -11.70 -9.10 -27.08
C PRO A 315 -11.19 -10.51 -26.76
N ASP A 316 -11.57 -11.47 -27.59
CA ASP A 316 -11.27 -12.90 -27.42
C ASP A 316 -9.77 -13.23 -27.52
N SER A 317 -8.90 -12.23 -27.73
CA SER A 317 -7.46 -12.40 -27.92
C SER A 317 -6.65 -11.64 -26.89
N PRO A 318 -5.59 -12.26 -26.33
CA PRO A 318 -4.61 -11.60 -25.48
C PRO A 318 -3.89 -10.48 -26.25
N VAL A 319 -3.28 -9.54 -25.56
CA VAL A 319 -2.56 -8.42 -26.15
C VAL A 319 -1.21 -8.21 -25.48
N PRO A 320 -0.16 -7.85 -26.25
CA PRO A 320 1.15 -7.55 -25.67
C PRO A 320 1.12 -6.25 -24.88
N LEU A 321 1.97 -6.16 -23.84
CA LEU A 321 2.24 -4.94 -23.09
C LEU A 321 3.67 -4.49 -23.40
N ARG A 322 3.84 -3.37 -24.11
CA ARG A 322 5.15 -2.78 -24.36
C ARG A 322 5.37 -1.58 -23.44
N ILE A 323 6.57 -1.52 -22.83
CA ILE A 323 6.99 -0.48 -21.91
C ILE A 323 8.38 -0.01 -22.35
N ALA A 324 8.45 1.15 -23.00
CA ALA A 324 9.69 1.78 -23.39
C ALA A 324 9.72 3.19 -22.81
N PHE A 325 10.70 3.50 -21.96
CA PHE A 325 10.85 4.82 -21.37
C PHE A 325 12.27 5.10 -20.91
N ALA A 326 12.60 6.38 -20.79
CA ALA A 326 13.82 6.86 -20.16
C ALA A 326 13.46 7.93 -19.14
N SER A 327 13.81 7.70 -17.87
CA SER A 327 13.65 8.68 -16.78
C SER A 327 15.00 9.17 -16.32
N THR A 328 15.32 10.43 -16.59
CA THR A 328 16.58 11.08 -16.19
C THR A 328 16.63 11.30 -14.68
N ALA A 329 15.48 11.60 -14.06
CA ALA A 329 15.40 11.83 -12.61
C ALA A 329 15.66 10.57 -11.78
N ARG A 330 15.54 9.37 -12.38
CA ARG A 330 15.73 8.08 -11.71
C ARG A 330 16.84 7.24 -12.29
N ASP A 331 17.50 7.73 -13.33
CA ASP A 331 18.51 7.02 -14.12
C ASP A 331 18.07 5.61 -14.54
N VAL A 332 16.90 5.53 -15.20
CA VAL A 332 16.29 4.27 -15.66
C VAL A 332 15.94 4.39 -17.12
N VAL A 333 16.47 3.48 -17.93
CA VAL A 333 16.12 3.30 -19.35
C VAL A 333 15.69 1.87 -19.57
N VAL A 334 14.44 1.67 -19.98
CA VAL A 334 13.81 0.37 -20.14
C VAL A 334 13.12 0.31 -21.50
N ASP A 335 13.37 -0.76 -22.26
CA ASP A 335 12.53 -1.17 -23.40
C ASP A 335 12.29 -2.68 -23.23
N LEU A 336 11.06 -3.04 -22.88
CA LEU A 336 10.64 -4.41 -22.70
C LEU A 336 9.24 -4.64 -23.25
N THR A 337 9.02 -5.85 -23.74
CA THR A 337 7.73 -6.31 -24.23
C THR A 337 7.32 -7.57 -23.49
N VAL A 338 6.14 -7.54 -22.91
CA VAL A 338 5.47 -8.74 -22.41
C VAL A 338 4.58 -9.23 -23.53
N GLU A 339 4.90 -10.39 -24.08
CA GLU A 339 4.14 -11.00 -25.18
C GLU A 339 2.69 -11.31 -24.76
N ALA A 340 1.81 -11.37 -25.74
CA ALA A 340 0.39 -11.56 -25.52
C ALA A 340 0.08 -12.88 -24.79
N GLY A 341 -0.54 -12.80 -23.60
CA GLY A 341 -0.90 -13.98 -22.80
C GLY A 341 0.28 -14.68 -22.12
N ARG A 342 1.48 -14.07 -22.15
CA ARG A 342 2.69 -14.62 -21.49
C ARG A 342 3.00 -13.87 -20.18
N THR A 343 3.82 -14.50 -19.38
CA THR A 343 4.35 -13.93 -18.14
C THR A 343 5.82 -13.59 -18.31
N LEU A 344 6.16 -12.29 -18.17
CA LEU A 344 7.53 -11.81 -18.13
C LEU A 344 7.94 -11.55 -16.69
N ALA A 345 8.99 -12.23 -16.21
CA ALA A 345 9.62 -11.90 -14.94
C ALA A 345 10.65 -10.79 -15.11
N LEU A 346 10.50 -9.71 -14.36
CA LEU A 346 11.45 -8.62 -14.26
C LEU A 346 12.23 -8.76 -12.95
N VAL A 347 13.49 -9.16 -13.04
CA VAL A 347 14.35 -9.43 -11.88
C VAL A 347 15.52 -8.44 -11.85
N GLY A 348 16.20 -8.31 -10.71
CA GLY A 348 17.37 -7.42 -10.57
C GLY A 348 17.57 -6.97 -9.12
N PRO A 349 18.71 -6.35 -8.78
CA PRO A 349 18.99 -5.85 -7.44
C PRO A 349 18.02 -4.75 -7.00
N ASN A 350 17.99 -4.48 -5.69
CA ASN A 350 17.19 -3.36 -5.16
C ASN A 350 17.73 -2.03 -5.74
N GLY A 351 16.78 -1.13 -6.09
CA GLY A 351 17.13 0.15 -6.71
C GLY A 351 17.34 0.11 -8.23
N SER A 352 17.30 -1.06 -8.88
CA SER A 352 17.54 -1.17 -10.32
C SER A 352 16.44 -0.59 -11.24
N GLY A 353 15.31 -0.08 -10.70
CA GLY A 353 14.25 0.54 -11.49
C GLY A 353 13.01 -0.32 -11.73
N LYS A 354 12.92 -1.55 -11.20
CA LYS A 354 11.78 -2.48 -11.38
C LYS A 354 10.43 -1.85 -11.01
N SER A 355 10.33 -1.29 -9.81
CA SER A 355 9.09 -0.63 -9.37
C SER A 355 8.77 0.64 -10.15
N THR A 356 9.78 1.30 -10.73
CA THR A 356 9.57 2.41 -11.68
C THR A 356 8.91 1.91 -12.96
N ALA A 357 9.38 0.79 -13.52
CA ALA A 357 8.76 0.16 -14.70
C ALA A 357 7.30 -0.25 -14.43
N CYS A 358 7.03 -0.84 -13.25
CA CYS A 358 5.67 -1.16 -12.82
C CYS A 358 4.78 0.09 -12.71
N ALA A 359 5.30 1.17 -12.12
CA ALA A 359 4.56 2.41 -11.94
C ALA A 359 4.26 3.11 -13.28
N VAL A 360 5.22 3.09 -14.24
CA VAL A 360 5.03 3.60 -15.60
C VAL A 360 4.00 2.76 -16.35
N ALA A 361 4.09 1.43 -16.31
CA ALA A 361 3.12 0.53 -16.92
C ALA A 361 1.69 0.77 -16.40
N ALA A 362 1.56 0.92 -15.08
CA ALA A 362 0.28 1.17 -14.42
C ALA A 362 -0.26 2.60 -14.60
N GLY A 363 0.53 3.56 -15.08
CA GLY A 363 0.14 4.97 -15.25
C GLY A 363 0.13 5.77 -13.95
N LEU A 364 1.00 5.42 -13.03
CA LEU A 364 1.28 6.16 -11.81
C LEU A 364 2.45 7.14 -12.00
N LEU A 365 3.30 6.85 -12.96
CA LEU A 365 4.38 7.69 -13.42
C LEU A 365 4.26 7.88 -14.94
N ASP A 366 4.75 9.01 -15.38
CA ASP A 366 4.86 9.40 -16.78
C ASP A 366 6.03 8.67 -17.43
N ALA A 367 5.90 8.28 -18.69
CA ALA A 367 6.97 7.64 -19.44
C ALA A 367 8.10 8.62 -19.84
N GLU A 368 7.98 9.93 -19.50
CA GLU A 368 8.89 11.01 -19.87
C GLU A 368 9.23 10.97 -21.38
N ALA A 369 10.44 10.47 -21.73
CA ALA A 369 10.83 10.22 -23.12
C ALA A 369 10.60 8.75 -23.45
N GLY A 370 9.36 8.39 -23.86
CA GLY A 370 9.07 7.00 -24.13
C GLY A 370 7.66 6.73 -24.62
N ARG A 371 7.27 5.44 -24.62
CA ARG A 371 5.96 4.98 -25.03
C ARG A 371 5.54 3.73 -24.28
N VAL A 372 4.32 3.72 -23.76
CA VAL A 372 3.67 2.53 -23.23
C VAL A 372 2.46 2.19 -24.07
N SER A 373 2.33 0.93 -24.47
CA SER A 373 1.16 0.48 -25.25
C SER A 373 0.65 -0.88 -24.77
N LEU A 374 -0.66 -1.10 -24.92
CA LEU A 374 -1.33 -2.36 -24.65
C LEU A 374 -2.02 -2.80 -25.95
N GLY A 375 -1.42 -3.75 -26.66
CA GLY A 375 -1.73 -4.01 -28.07
C GLY A 375 -1.46 -2.77 -28.90
N GLU A 376 -2.39 -2.41 -29.76
CA GLU A 376 -2.31 -1.20 -30.61
C GLU A 376 -2.60 0.10 -29.85
N ARG A 377 -3.18 0.01 -28.65
CA ARG A 377 -3.57 1.18 -27.86
C ARG A 377 -2.39 1.80 -27.15
N VAL A 378 -2.04 3.03 -27.52
CA VAL A 378 -1.06 3.85 -26.79
C VAL A 378 -1.67 4.29 -25.46
N LEU A 379 -0.96 4.00 -24.38
CA LEU A 379 -1.34 4.37 -23.00
C LEU A 379 -0.57 5.59 -22.52
N ASP A 380 0.67 5.76 -23.02
CA ASP A 380 1.57 6.85 -22.68
C ASP A 380 2.50 7.13 -23.84
N GLY A 381 2.81 8.39 -24.08
CA GLY A 381 3.68 8.81 -25.18
C GLY A 381 3.48 10.28 -25.54
N PRO A 382 4.13 10.79 -26.58
CA PRO A 382 4.03 12.19 -26.95
C PRO A 382 2.58 12.66 -27.12
N GLY A 383 2.14 13.57 -26.23
CA GLY A 383 0.78 14.12 -26.24
C GLY A 383 -0.34 13.20 -25.78
N VAL A 384 -0.01 11.99 -25.30
CA VAL A 384 -1.00 11.00 -24.81
C VAL A 384 -0.62 10.52 -23.41
N PHE A 385 -1.50 10.73 -22.44
CA PHE A 385 -1.39 10.10 -21.13
C PHE A 385 -2.75 9.55 -20.70
N VAL A 386 -2.87 8.23 -20.63
CA VAL A 386 -4.07 7.54 -20.13
C VAL A 386 -3.92 7.31 -18.65
N PRO A 387 -4.79 7.87 -17.80
CA PRO A 387 -4.74 7.66 -16.36
C PRO A 387 -4.86 6.18 -15.97
N ALA A 388 -4.21 5.75 -14.89
CA ALA A 388 -4.11 4.38 -14.41
C ALA A 388 -5.43 3.60 -14.43
N GLY A 389 -6.52 4.18 -13.91
CA GLY A 389 -7.83 3.52 -13.87
C GLY A 389 -8.51 3.27 -15.21
N ARG A 390 -7.92 3.74 -16.32
CA ARG A 390 -8.43 3.59 -17.69
C ARG A 390 -7.48 2.81 -18.62
N ARG A 391 -6.34 2.33 -18.11
CA ARG A 391 -5.33 1.61 -18.90
C ARG A 391 -5.70 0.15 -19.18
N ASP A 392 -6.67 -0.43 -18.46
CA ASP A 392 -6.97 -1.86 -18.44
C ASP A 392 -5.76 -2.72 -17.99
N VAL A 393 -4.85 -2.10 -17.28
CA VAL A 393 -3.72 -2.68 -16.55
C VAL A 393 -4.07 -2.65 -15.07
N ALA A 394 -3.98 -3.79 -14.38
CA ALA A 394 -4.11 -3.85 -12.93
C ALA A 394 -2.73 -3.96 -12.28
N LEU A 395 -2.52 -3.22 -11.21
CA LEU A 395 -1.29 -3.26 -10.43
C LEU A 395 -1.57 -3.86 -9.06
N LEU A 396 -0.81 -4.88 -8.70
CA LEU A 396 -0.62 -5.34 -7.34
C LEU A 396 0.76 -4.89 -6.87
N SER A 397 0.79 -3.88 -6.04
CA SER A 397 2.02 -3.32 -5.45
C SER A 397 2.50 -4.18 -4.27
N GLN A 398 3.77 -4.04 -3.90
CA GLN A 398 4.43 -4.73 -2.79
C GLN A 398 3.62 -4.65 -1.48
N ALA A 399 3.06 -3.49 -1.16
CA ALA A 399 2.11 -3.36 -0.07
C ALA A 399 0.68 -3.67 -0.57
N PRO A 400 -0.08 -4.59 0.03
CA PRO A 400 -1.44 -4.95 -0.42
C PRO A 400 -2.42 -3.79 -0.46
N GLY A 401 -2.24 -2.77 0.38
CA GLY A 401 -3.01 -1.54 0.41
C GLY A 401 -4.52 -1.78 0.49
N ILE A 402 -4.94 -2.61 1.42
CA ILE A 402 -6.34 -2.87 1.71
C ILE A 402 -6.95 -1.66 2.40
N PHE A 403 -8.15 -1.26 2.02
CA PHE A 403 -8.90 -0.16 2.66
C PHE A 403 -9.42 -0.63 4.03
N PRO A 404 -8.84 -0.16 5.16
CA PRO A 404 -9.10 -0.74 6.47
C PRO A 404 -10.52 -0.49 6.98
N HIS A 405 -11.16 0.59 6.54
CA HIS A 405 -12.52 0.99 6.91
C HIS A 405 -13.63 0.28 6.10
N MET A 406 -13.25 -0.55 5.12
CA MET A 406 -14.17 -1.31 4.29
C MET A 406 -14.11 -2.80 4.65
N SER A 407 -15.22 -3.53 4.43
CA SER A 407 -15.19 -4.98 4.45
C SER A 407 -14.31 -5.54 3.32
N VAL A 408 -13.84 -6.77 3.45
CA VAL A 408 -13.11 -7.47 2.38
C VAL A 408 -13.92 -7.49 1.08
N LEU A 409 -15.21 -7.80 1.18
CA LEU A 409 -16.10 -7.80 0.02
C LEU A 409 -16.21 -6.42 -0.65
N ASP A 410 -16.32 -5.34 0.14
CA ASP A 410 -16.37 -3.98 -0.40
C ASP A 410 -15.03 -3.52 -0.99
N ASN A 411 -13.90 -3.99 -0.44
CA ASN A 411 -12.57 -3.79 -1.02
C ASN A 411 -12.48 -4.38 -2.43
N VAL A 412 -12.89 -5.64 -2.62
CA VAL A 412 -12.85 -6.31 -3.93
C VAL A 412 -13.89 -5.74 -4.89
N ALA A 413 -15.09 -5.39 -4.41
CA ALA A 413 -16.14 -4.77 -5.22
C ALA A 413 -15.84 -3.31 -5.61
N PHE A 414 -14.83 -2.67 -5.02
CA PHE A 414 -14.54 -1.24 -5.22
C PHE A 414 -14.19 -0.92 -6.68
N GLY A 415 -13.24 -1.68 -7.27
CA GLY A 415 -12.81 -1.49 -8.66
C GLY A 415 -13.95 -1.63 -9.68
N PRO A 416 -14.70 -2.74 -9.70
CA PRO A 416 -15.88 -2.91 -10.55
C PRO A 416 -16.89 -1.76 -10.44
N ARG A 417 -17.19 -1.31 -9.22
CA ARG A 417 -18.07 -0.15 -9.00
C ARG A 417 -17.51 1.17 -9.56
N CYS A 418 -16.20 1.36 -9.52
CA CYS A 418 -15.54 2.52 -10.13
C CYS A 418 -15.66 2.50 -11.64
N ARG A 419 -15.72 1.31 -12.23
CA ARG A 419 -15.83 1.07 -13.68
C ARG A 419 -17.27 1.00 -14.19
N GLY A 420 -18.28 1.23 -13.32
CA GLY A 420 -19.68 1.39 -13.73
C GLY A 420 -20.57 0.17 -13.47
N ASP A 421 -20.07 -0.90 -12.84
CA ASP A 421 -20.91 -2.03 -12.45
C ASP A 421 -21.93 -1.62 -11.37
N SER A 422 -23.13 -2.17 -11.46
CA SER A 422 -24.14 -2.05 -10.41
C SER A 422 -23.63 -2.67 -9.10
N ARG A 423 -24.23 -2.29 -7.97
CA ARG A 423 -23.84 -2.85 -6.66
C ARG A 423 -23.97 -4.37 -6.63
N ALA A 424 -25.01 -4.91 -7.22
CA ALA A 424 -25.25 -6.35 -7.28
C ALA A 424 -24.23 -7.08 -8.15
N GLN A 425 -23.91 -6.53 -9.34
CA GLN A 425 -22.92 -7.10 -10.25
C GLN A 425 -21.51 -7.07 -9.62
N ALA A 426 -21.09 -5.93 -9.06
CA ALA A 426 -19.80 -5.81 -8.39
C ALA A 426 -19.66 -6.77 -7.21
N ARG A 427 -20.74 -6.95 -6.42
CA ARG A 427 -20.76 -7.89 -5.30
C ARG A 427 -20.64 -9.35 -5.74
N ARG A 428 -21.41 -9.76 -6.78
CA ARG A 428 -21.30 -11.13 -7.34
C ARG A 428 -19.89 -11.40 -7.85
N ARG A 429 -19.30 -10.45 -8.60
CA ARG A 429 -17.93 -10.58 -9.09
C ARG A 429 -16.92 -10.67 -7.95
N ALA A 430 -17.06 -9.82 -6.94
CA ALA A 430 -16.16 -9.83 -5.78
C ALA A 430 -16.20 -11.18 -5.03
N LEU A 431 -17.38 -11.78 -4.87
CA LEU A 431 -17.51 -13.10 -4.26
C LEU A 431 -16.86 -14.20 -5.09
N ALA A 432 -17.00 -14.15 -6.43
CA ALA A 432 -16.34 -15.09 -7.34
C ALA A 432 -14.81 -15.00 -7.26
N GLU A 433 -14.26 -13.76 -7.24
CA GLU A 433 -12.82 -13.59 -7.14
C GLU A 433 -12.28 -13.97 -5.74
N LEU A 434 -13.03 -13.70 -4.68
CA LEU A 434 -12.67 -14.16 -3.33
C LEU A 434 -12.66 -15.69 -3.23
N ALA A 435 -13.61 -16.36 -3.90
CA ALA A 435 -13.61 -17.82 -3.99
C ALA A 435 -12.38 -18.35 -4.75
N ALA A 436 -12.03 -17.72 -5.87
CA ALA A 436 -10.89 -18.12 -6.69
C ALA A 436 -9.53 -18.05 -5.94
N VAL A 437 -9.39 -17.10 -5.01
CA VAL A 437 -8.19 -16.94 -4.16
C VAL A 437 -8.30 -17.65 -2.79
N GLY A 438 -9.38 -18.43 -2.55
CA GLY A 438 -9.58 -19.12 -1.27
C GLY A 438 -9.87 -18.20 -0.07
N ALA A 439 -10.45 -17.01 -0.31
CA ALA A 439 -10.69 -15.99 0.71
C ALA A 439 -12.19 -15.70 0.96
N SER A 440 -13.09 -16.59 0.54
CA SER A 440 -14.55 -16.40 0.69
C SER A 440 -14.99 -16.20 2.14
N HIS A 441 -14.37 -16.92 3.07
CA HIS A 441 -14.66 -16.87 4.51
C HIS A 441 -14.34 -15.48 5.12
N LEU A 442 -13.49 -14.69 4.46
CA LEU A 442 -13.09 -13.35 4.90
C LEU A 442 -14.04 -12.24 4.43
N ALA A 443 -15.05 -12.54 3.56
CA ALA A 443 -15.84 -11.53 2.85
C ALA A 443 -16.49 -10.47 3.76
N GLY A 444 -16.93 -10.84 4.94
CA GLY A 444 -17.56 -9.94 5.92
C GLY A 444 -16.59 -9.26 6.88
N ARG A 445 -15.30 -9.67 6.91
CA ARG A 445 -14.31 -9.17 7.86
C ARG A 445 -13.87 -7.76 7.47
N PRO A 446 -13.60 -6.85 8.43
CA PRO A 446 -12.99 -5.56 8.17
C PRO A 446 -11.60 -5.72 7.54
N GLY A 447 -11.26 -4.85 6.56
CA GLY A 447 -9.96 -4.91 5.89
C GLY A 447 -8.76 -4.67 6.81
N GLY A 448 -8.96 -3.93 7.90
CA GLY A 448 -7.91 -3.65 8.88
C GLY A 448 -7.53 -4.82 9.81
N GLU A 449 -8.29 -5.93 9.78
CA GLU A 449 -8.08 -7.10 10.65
C GLU A 449 -7.43 -8.28 9.93
N LEU A 450 -6.97 -8.07 8.69
CA LEU A 450 -6.36 -9.13 7.88
C LEU A 450 -4.88 -9.33 8.23
N SER A 451 -4.44 -10.59 8.28
CA SER A 451 -3.01 -10.91 8.26
C SER A 451 -2.37 -10.53 6.91
N GLY A 452 -1.05 -10.40 6.85
CA GLY A 452 -0.34 -10.04 5.61
C GLY A 452 -0.69 -10.96 4.43
N GLY A 453 -0.74 -12.27 4.65
CA GLY A 453 -1.10 -13.25 3.63
C GLY A 453 -2.57 -13.17 3.19
N GLN A 454 -3.48 -12.92 4.13
CA GLN A 454 -4.89 -12.69 3.81
C GLN A 454 -5.05 -11.40 3.01
N ALA A 455 -4.37 -10.33 3.39
CA ALA A 455 -4.39 -9.05 2.69
C ALA A 455 -3.86 -9.17 1.26
N ALA A 456 -2.77 -9.92 1.03
CA ALA A 456 -2.22 -10.16 -0.31
C ALA A 456 -3.22 -10.92 -1.22
N ARG A 457 -3.85 -11.98 -0.71
CA ARG A 457 -4.91 -12.71 -1.46
C ARG A 457 -6.10 -11.83 -1.81
N VAL A 458 -6.57 -11.03 -0.86
CA VAL A 458 -7.67 -10.08 -1.09
C VAL A 458 -7.26 -8.99 -2.10
N ALA A 459 -6.02 -8.50 -2.05
CA ALA A 459 -5.51 -7.52 -3.01
C ALA A 459 -5.43 -8.10 -4.43
N LEU A 460 -5.02 -9.36 -4.58
CA LEU A 460 -5.06 -10.07 -5.87
C LEU A 460 -6.50 -10.21 -6.39
N ALA A 461 -7.44 -10.67 -5.56
CA ALA A 461 -8.86 -10.74 -5.92
C ALA A 461 -9.41 -9.38 -6.35
N ARG A 462 -9.02 -8.29 -5.66
CA ARG A 462 -9.41 -6.92 -5.99
C ARG A 462 -8.87 -6.48 -7.35
N ALA A 463 -7.62 -6.83 -7.68
CA ALA A 463 -7.01 -6.54 -8.98
C ALA A 463 -7.73 -7.29 -10.10
N LEU A 464 -7.92 -8.60 -9.95
CA LEU A 464 -8.60 -9.46 -10.92
C LEU A 464 -10.08 -9.09 -11.12
N ALA A 465 -10.79 -8.65 -10.07
CA ALA A 465 -12.17 -8.21 -10.15
C ALA A 465 -12.39 -7.06 -11.16
N THR A 466 -11.34 -6.31 -11.48
CA THR A 466 -11.40 -5.27 -12.51
C THR A 466 -11.39 -5.80 -13.95
N ARG A 467 -11.15 -7.11 -14.17
CA ARG A 467 -10.95 -7.75 -15.47
C ARG A 467 -9.91 -7.01 -16.31
N PRO A 468 -8.67 -6.94 -15.85
CA PRO A 468 -7.61 -6.30 -16.61
C PRO A 468 -7.25 -7.12 -17.84
N ARG A 469 -6.64 -6.49 -18.84
CA ARG A 469 -5.99 -7.18 -19.98
C ARG A 469 -4.53 -7.49 -19.69
N ALA A 470 -3.88 -6.67 -18.83
CA ALA A 470 -2.55 -6.92 -18.33
C ALA A 470 -2.52 -6.81 -16.81
N LEU A 471 -1.71 -7.66 -16.16
CA LEU A 471 -1.53 -7.71 -14.71
C LEU A 471 -0.07 -7.41 -14.39
N VAL A 472 0.18 -6.40 -13.57
CA VAL A 472 1.51 -6.04 -13.07
C VAL A 472 1.57 -6.42 -11.60
N LEU A 473 2.51 -7.28 -11.25
CA LEU A 473 2.71 -7.83 -9.92
C LEU A 473 4.09 -7.37 -9.40
N ASP A 474 4.11 -6.48 -8.42
CA ASP A 474 5.35 -5.98 -7.81
C ASP A 474 5.59 -6.68 -6.48
N GLU A 475 6.45 -7.70 -6.47
CA GLU A 475 6.78 -8.57 -5.34
C GLU A 475 5.55 -9.13 -4.59
N PRO A 476 4.60 -9.77 -5.26
CA PRO A 476 3.30 -10.13 -4.68
C PRO A 476 3.39 -11.14 -3.55
N MET A 477 4.52 -11.82 -3.39
CA MET A 477 4.70 -12.94 -2.46
C MET A 477 5.68 -12.62 -1.32
N ALA A 478 6.26 -11.40 -1.27
CA ALA A 478 7.32 -11.04 -0.32
C ALA A 478 6.90 -11.17 1.16
N ALA A 479 5.63 -10.87 1.48
CA ALA A 479 5.11 -10.89 2.85
C ALA A 479 4.41 -12.21 3.24
N LEU A 480 4.56 -13.28 2.43
CA LEU A 480 3.87 -14.56 2.62
C LEU A 480 4.80 -15.62 3.22
N ASP A 481 4.25 -16.51 4.03
CA ASP A 481 4.90 -17.75 4.43
C ASP A 481 5.01 -18.73 3.25
N VAL A 482 5.78 -19.81 3.42
CA VAL A 482 6.08 -20.79 2.36
C VAL A 482 4.81 -21.40 1.76
N THR A 483 3.84 -21.76 2.61
CA THR A 483 2.58 -22.38 2.19
C THR A 483 1.71 -21.38 1.42
N ALA A 484 1.59 -20.17 1.93
CA ALA A 484 0.82 -19.11 1.28
C ALA A 484 1.44 -18.68 -0.05
N ARG A 485 2.79 -18.67 -0.18
CA ARG A 485 3.48 -18.43 -1.45
C ARG A 485 3.12 -19.49 -2.49
N ALA A 486 3.16 -20.76 -2.13
CA ALA A 486 2.82 -21.85 -3.04
C ALA A 486 1.37 -21.73 -3.54
N GLN A 487 0.43 -21.42 -2.63
CA GLN A 487 -0.97 -21.18 -2.99
C GLN A 487 -1.14 -19.98 -3.90
N MET A 488 -0.45 -18.86 -3.62
CA MET A 488 -0.51 -17.65 -4.44
C MET A 488 0.04 -17.90 -5.85
N ARG A 489 1.20 -18.61 -6.00
CA ARG A 489 1.73 -19.02 -7.30
C ARG A 489 0.71 -19.82 -8.09
N ALA A 490 0.09 -20.84 -7.47
CA ALA A 490 -0.92 -21.66 -8.12
C ALA A 490 -2.12 -20.86 -8.60
N VAL A 491 -2.57 -19.87 -7.80
CA VAL A 491 -3.68 -18.98 -8.18
C VAL A 491 -3.29 -18.08 -9.35
N VAL A 492 -2.13 -17.42 -9.26
CA VAL A 492 -1.63 -16.51 -10.32
C VAL A 492 -1.46 -17.27 -11.62
N GLY A 493 -0.75 -18.41 -11.61
CA GLY A 493 -0.50 -19.23 -12.79
C GLY A 493 -1.79 -19.73 -13.45
N ARG A 494 -2.72 -20.28 -12.66
CA ARG A 494 -4.02 -20.72 -13.15
C ARG A 494 -4.81 -19.57 -13.78
N ARG A 495 -4.90 -18.42 -13.11
CA ARG A 495 -5.66 -17.26 -13.62
C ARG A 495 -5.01 -16.63 -14.85
N ALA A 496 -3.67 -16.61 -14.92
CA ALA A 496 -2.96 -16.18 -16.12
C ALA A 496 -3.29 -17.06 -17.32
N ALA A 497 -3.28 -18.38 -17.13
CA ALA A 497 -3.61 -19.33 -18.19
C ALA A 497 -5.10 -19.31 -18.58
N GLU A 498 -6.04 -19.38 -17.62
CA GLU A 498 -7.48 -19.42 -17.87
C GLU A 498 -8.00 -18.13 -18.54
N GLU A 499 -7.43 -16.98 -18.19
CA GLU A 499 -7.89 -15.68 -18.68
C GLU A 499 -6.99 -15.09 -19.78
N TRP A 500 -5.96 -15.83 -20.19
CA TRP A 500 -4.99 -15.35 -21.19
C TRP A 500 -4.44 -13.97 -20.84
N LEU A 501 -4.07 -13.78 -19.58
CA LEU A 501 -3.56 -12.51 -19.07
C LEU A 501 -2.11 -12.31 -19.50
N THR A 502 -1.79 -11.12 -19.96
CA THR A 502 -0.40 -10.67 -20.11
C THR A 502 0.11 -10.21 -18.75
N VAL A 503 1.16 -10.85 -18.20
CA VAL A 503 1.61 -10.64 -16.82
C VAL A 503 3.04 -10.12 -16.78
N LEU A 504 3.26 -8.98 -16.12
CA LEU A 504 4.58 -8.51 -15.71
C LEU A 504 4.76 -8.83 -14.23
N LEU A 505 5.69 -9.74 -13.91
CA LEU A 505 5.98 -10.20 -12.56
C LEU A 505 7.34 -9.67 -12.10
N VAL A 506 7.36 -8.83 -11.08
CA VAL A 506 8.60 -8.49 -10.38
C VAL A 506 8.78 -9.43 -9.20
N THR A 507 9.90 -10.11 -9.15
CA THR A 507 10.26 -11.01 -8.05
C THR A 507 11.77 -11.11 -7.87
N HIS A 508 12.19 -11.55 -6.68
CA HIS A 508 13.58 -11.94 -6.37
C HIS A 508 13.69 -13.41 -5.98
N ASP A 509 12.60 -14.19 -6.13
CA ASP A 509 12.53 -15.61 -5.80
C ASP A 509 12.61 -16.44 -7.10
N VAL A 510 13.64 -17.30 -7.20
CA VAL A 510 13.83 -18.20 -8.35
C VAL A 510 12.64 -19.13 -8.56
N LEU A 511 11.96 -19.55 -7.48
CA LEU A 511 10.80 -20.44 -7.58
C LEU A 511 9.59 -19.73 -8.22
N ASP A 512 9.45 -18.42 -8.01
CA ASP A 512 8.41 -17.63 -8.67
C ASP A 512 8.69 -17.54 -10.18
N VAL A 513 9.95 -17.30 -10.54
CA VAL A 513 10.38 -17.27 -11.95
C VAL A 513 10.16 -18.61 -12.61
N ALA A 514 10.66 -19.70 -11.99
CA ALA A 514 10.55 -21.04 -12.56
C ALA A 514 9.09 -21.54 -12.71
N ALA A 515 8.21 -21.14 -11.80
CA ALA A 515 6.82 -21.59 -11.78
C ALA A 515 5.87 -20.76 -12.63
N LEU A 516 6.17 -19.49 -12.88
CA LEU A 516 5.23 -18.55 -13.48
C LEU A 516 5.72 -17.89 -14.76
N ALA A 517 7.04 -17.73 -14.94
CA ALA A 517 7.57 -16.91 -16.03
C ALA A 517 7.85 -17.75 -17.28
N ASP A 518 7.42 -17.22 -18.42
CA ASP A 518 7.82 -17.69 -19.74
C ASP A 518 9.16 -17.07 -20.15
N ASP A 519 9.32 -15.77 -19.86
CA ASP A 519 10.51 -14.99 -20.21
C ASP A 519 11.03 -14.25 -18.97
N VAL A 520 12.32 -13.93 -18.95
CA VAL A 520 12.99 -13.18 -17.90
C VAL A 520 13.73 -11.99 -18.50
N VAL A 521 13.64 -10.87 -17.82
CA VAL A 521 14.46 -9.67 -18.05
C VAL A 521 15.19 -9.33 -16.75
N VAL A 522 16.51 -9.21 -16.82
CA VAL A 522 17.35 -8.76 -15.72
C VAL A 522 17.64 -7.29 -15.87
N LEU A 523 17.21 -6.51 -14.88
CA LEU A 523 17.43 -5.07 -14.82
C LEU A 523 18.51 -4.76 -13.78
N GLN A 524 19.59 -4.11 -14.20
CA GLN A 524 20.67 -3.68 -13.33
C GLN A 524 21.06 -2.24 -13.67
N ASP A 525 21.27 -1.40 -12.65
CA ASP A 525 21.66 0.00 -12.79
C ASP A 525 20.80 0.76 -13.81
N GLY A 526 19.49 0.54 -13.74
CA GLY A 526 18.54 1.20 -14.63
C GLY A 526 18.51 0.68 -16.07
N ARG A 527 19.24 -0.38 -16.42
CA ARG A 527 19.39 -0.91 -17.79
C ARG A 527 19.07 -2.40 -17.83
N VAL A 528 18.56 -2.86 -18.98
CA VAL A 528 18.40 -4.30 -19.25
C VAL A 528 19.77 -4.88 -19.58
N VAL A 529 20.24 -5.84 -18.76
CA VAL A 529 21.55 -6.49 -18.92
C VAL A 529 21.43 -7.91 -19.50
N GLU A 530 20.28 -8.55 -19.32
CA GLU A 530 20.02 -9.90 -19.84
C GLU A 530 18.52 -10.06 -20.10
N SER A 531 18.16 -10.79 -21.16
CA SER A 531 16.77 -11.15 -21.48
C SER A 531 16.70 -12.48 -22.22
N GLY A 532 15.58 -13.20 -22.07
CA GLY A 532 15.30 -14.42 -22.81
C GLY A 532 14.33 -15.35 -22.11
N PRO A 533 14.09 -16.53 -22.70
CA PRO A 533 13.25 -17.57 -22.08
C PRO A 533 13.70 -17.92 -20.68
N ALA A 534 12.76 -18.06 -19.73
CA ALA A 534 13.06 -18.33 -18.32
C ALA A 534 13.92 -19.60 -18.16
N ALA A 535 13.60 -20.65 -18.90
CA ALA A 535 14.37 -21.90 -18.87
C ALA A 535 15.84 -21.67 -19.23
N ARG A 536 16.14 -20.82 -20.23
CA ARG A 536 17.51 -20.48 -20.63
C ARG A 536 18.24 -19.68 -19.56
N VAL A 537 17.63 -18.57 -19.11
CA VAL A 537 18.26 -17.65 -18.14
C VAL A 537 18.52 -18.37 -16.81
N LEU A 538 17.59 -19.22 -16.37
CA LEU A 538 17.78 -20.01 -15.15
C LEU A 538 18.84 -21.10 -15.30
N ALA A 539 18.94 -21.74 -16.49
CA ALA A 539 19.90 -22.81 -16.71
C ALA A 539 21.30 -22.28 -17.04
N ALA A 540 21.43 -21.13 -17.67
CA ALA A 540 22.69 -20.55 -18.12
C ALA A 540 22.67 -19.02 -17.98
N PRO A 541 22.70 -18.51 -16.73
CA PRO A 541 22.68 -17.07 -16.48
C PRO A 541 23.92 -16.41 -17.06
N ALA A 542 23.74 -15.28 -17.78
CA ALA A 542 24.81 -14.48 -18.35
C ALA A 542 25.20 -13.30 -17.44
N SER A 543 24.26 -12.81 -16.64
CA SER A 543 24.48 -11.71 -15.71
C SER A 543 24.83 -12.21 -14.30
N ASP A 544 25.63 -11.41 -13.56
CA ASP A 544 26.01 -11.72 -12.18
C ASP A 544 24.79 -11.83 -11.26
N PHE A 545 23.74 -11.04 -11.55
CA PHE A 545 22.51 -11.10 -10.75
C PHE A 545 21.73 -12.40 -11.01
N ALA A 546 21.55 -12.79 -12.28
CA ALA A 546 20.85 -14.03 -12.61
C ALA A 546 21.58 -15.25 -12.04
N ALA A 547 22.90 -15.25 -12.08
CA ALA A 547 23.71 -16.30 -11.48
C ALA A 547 23.50 -16.38 -9.95
N ARG A 548 23.50 -15.26 -9.24
CA ARG A 548 23.16 -15.26 -7.80
C ARG A 548 21.72 -15.69 -7.53
N LEU A 549 20.79 -15.30 -8.38
CA LEU A 549 19.38 -15.68 -8.24
C LEU A 549 19.20 -17.21 -8.33
N THR A 550 19.93 -17.86 -9.22
CA THR A 550 19.92 -19.34 -9.40
C THR A 550 20.82 -20.07 -8.39
N GLY A 551 21.58 -19.32 -7.58
CA GLY A 551 22.59 -19.86 -6.69
C GLY A 551 23.85 -20.37 -7.40
N THR A 552 23.98 -20.13 -8.71
CA THR A 552 25.17 -20.51 -9.49
C THR A 552 26.32 -19.55 -9.19
N ALA A 553 27.49 -20.08 -8.85
CA ALA A 553 28.69 -19.26 -8.67
C ALA A 553 29.27 -18.84 -10.02
N VAL A 554 29.66 -17.57 -10.13
CA VAL A 554 30.35 -17.01 -11.31
C VAL A 554 31.79 -16.71 -10.95
N LEU A 555 32.71 -17.45 -11.56
CA LEU A 555 34.13 -17.19 -11.40
C LEU A 555 34.66 -16.46 -12.64
N LEU A 556 35.28 -15.31 -12.42
CA LEU A 556 35.79 -14.43 -13.48
C LEU A 556 37.29 -14.70 -13.73
N GLY A 557 37.70 -14.62 -14.99
CA GLY A 557 39.10 -14.81 -15.34
C GLY A 557 39.40 -14.55 -16.81
N ALA A 558 40.59 -14.96 -17.25
CA ALA A 558 41.01 -14.90 -18.65
C ALA A 558 40.73 -16.24 -19.36
N LEU A 559 40.13 -16.15 -20.54
CA LEU A 559 39.90 -17.30 -21.41
C LEU A 559 41.20 -17.81 -22.01
N GLU A 560 41.34 -19.11 -22.00
CA GLU A 560 42.46 -19.84 -22.63
C GLU A 560 41.93 -21.08 -23.34
N GLY A 561 42.73 -21.64 -24.28
CA GLY A 561 42.36 -22.83 -25.02
C GLY A 561 41.66 -22.56 -26.33
N ASP A 562 40.88 -23.52 -26.81
CA ASP A 562 40.09 -23.41 -28.03
C ASP A 562 38.58 -23.48 -27.74
N ARG A 563 37.75 -23.22 -28.76
CA ARG A 563 36.29 -23.24 -28.62
C ARG A 563 35.74 -24.62 -28.22
N GLY A 564 36.43 -25.72 -28.53
CA GLY A 564 36.01 -27.06 -28.16
C GLY A 564 36.41 -27.48 -26.75
N ALA A 565 37.42 -26.83 -26.17
CA ALA A 565 37.94 -27.12 -24.83
C ALA A 565 38.32 -25.83 -24.10
N PRO A 566 37.33 -24.97 -23.78
CA PRO A 566 37.60 -23.69 -23.13
C PRO A 566 38.12 -23.90 -21.70
N ARG A 567 39.04 -23.04 -21.32
CA ARG A 567 39.63 -22.95 -19.98
C ARG A 567 39.54 -21.53 -19.48
N LEU A 568 39.39 -21.37 -18.18
CA LEU A 568 39.35 -20.06 -17.53
C LEU A 568 40.48 -20.01 -16.51
N ARG A 569 41.41 -19.04 -16.66
CA ARG A 569 42.45 -18.78 -15.67
C ARG A 569 41.95 -17.70 -14.71
N LEU A 570 41.82 -18.06 -13.44
CA LEU A 570 41.43 -17.17 -12.37
C LEU A 570 42.59 -16.23 -12.00
N ALA A 571 42.28 -15.13 -11.29
CA ALA A 571 43.30 -14.22 -10.77
C ALA A 571 44.23 -14.89 -9.72
N SER A 572 43.78 -15.93 -9.05
CA SER A 572 44.58 -16.81 -8.17
C SER A 572 45.66 -17.59 -8.91
N GLY A 573 45.59 -17.69 -10.24
CA GLY A 573 46.42 -18.54 -11.07
C GLY A 573 45.87 -19.92 -11.35
N ASP A 574 44.77 -20.30 -10.69
CA ASP A 574 44.08 -21.55 -10.88
C ASP A 574 43.40 -21.64 -12.25
N LEU A 575 43.35 -22.84 -12.81
CA LEU A 575 42.77 -23.11 -14.11
C LEU A 575 41.46 -23.90 -13.96
N ILE A 576 40.38 -23.34 -14.45
CA ILE A 576 39.06 -24.00 -14.51
C ILE A 576 38.83 -24.54 -15.91
N ILE A 577 38.51 -25.82 -15.99
CA ILE A 577 38.16 -26.53 -17.21
C ILE A 577 36.64 -26.71 -17.24
N GLY A 578 36.01 -26.42 -18.37
CA GLY A 578 34.56 -26.55 -18.52
C GLY A 578 34.14 -26.86 -19.96
N ARG A 579 32.84 -26.87 -20.19
CA ARG A 579 32.26 -26.99 -21.52
C ARG A 579 32.00 -25.59 -22.09
N PRO A 580 32.09 -25.42 -23.43
CA PRO A 580 31.64 -24.19 -24.06
C PRO A 580 30.12 -24.02 -23.84
N GLN A 581 29.66 -22.78 -23.70
CA GLN A 581 28.25 -22.51 -23.86
C GLN A 581 27.93 -22.62 -25.35
N GLU A 582 27.06 -23.53 -25.72
CA GLU A 582 26.54 -23.63 -27.08
C GLU A 582 25.81 -22.32 -27.38
N ALA A 583 26.12 -21.66 -28.51
CA ALA A 583 25.31 -20.60 -29.02
C ALA A 583 23.96 -21.24 -29.39
N ASP A 584 22.88 -20.85 -28.72
CA ASP A 584 21.54 -21.23 -29.11
C ASP A 584 21.35 -20.84 -30.58
N ASP A 585 21.03 -21.79 -31.41
CA ASP A 585 20.62 -21.61 -32.79
C ASP A 585 19.25 -20.92 -32.72
N ASP A 586 19.25 -19.56 -32.69
CA ASP A 586 18.03 -18.79 -32.80
C ASP A 586 17.43 -19.09 -34.17
N GLY A 587 16.56 -20.11 -34.21
CA GLY A 587 15.78 -20.45 -35.39
C GLY A 587 14.85 -19.32 -35.75
N GLU A 588 15.37 -18.32 -36.48
CA GLU A 588 14.66 -17.50 -37.45
C GLU A 588 15.58 -16.39 -38.00
N SER A 589 16.59 -16.81 -38.77
CA SER A 589 17.19 -15.92 -39.76
C SER A 589 17.34 -16.73 -41.05
N ALA A 590 16.50 -16.44 -42.04
CA ALA A 590 16.60 -16.96 -43.38
C ALA A 590 17.81 -16.37 -44.12
N ALA A 591 19.01 -16.73 -43.65
CA ALA A 591 20.24 -16.57 -44.40
C ALA A 591 20.89 -17.98 -44.50
N PRO A 592 21.47 -18.35 -45.65
CA PRO A 592 22.11 -19.67 -45.80
C PRO A 592 23.20 -19.84 -44.79
N PRO A 593 23.39 -21.09 -44.24
CA PRO A 593 24.34 -21.34 -43.16
C PRO A 593 25.73 -20.93 -43.59
N ALA A 594 26.30 -19.95 -42.89
CA ALA A 594 27.73 -19.69 -42.96
C ALA A 594 28.43 -20.94 -42.44
N ALA A 595 29.50 -21.36 -43.16
CA ALA A 595 30.25 -22.55 -42.83
C ALA A 595 30.59 -22.60 -41.32
N PRO A 596 30.49 -23.75 -40.61
CA PRO A 596 30.77 -23.85 -39.17
C PRO A 596 32.16 -23.29 -38.88
N ALA A 597 32.21 -22.31 -37.96
CA ALA A 597 33.47 -21.71 -37.56
C ALA A 597 34.41 -22.83 -37.01
N PRO A 598 35.70 -22.85 -37.35
CA PRO A 598 36.61 -23.91 -36.97
C PRO A 598 36.64 -24.07 -35.45
N THR A 599 36.40 -25.29 -34.97
CA THR A 599 36.38 -25.70 -33.56
C THR A 599 37.68 -25.38 -32.81
N HIS A 600 38.76 -25.09 -33.51
CA HIS A 600 40.11 -24.84 -32.99
C HIS A 600 40.53 -23.35 -33.01
N ALA A 601 39.60 -22.42 -33.14
CA ALA A 601 39.96 -21.00 -33.00
C ALA A 601 40.37 -20.70 -31.54
N PRO A 602 41.57 -20.10 -31.32
CA PRO A 602 42.02 -19.76 -29.96
C PRO A 602 41.10 -18.79 -29.28
N LEU A 603 40.74 -19.06 -28.05
CA LEU A 603 39.99 -18.18 -27.20
C LEU A 603 40.94 -17.29 -26.41
N SER A 604 40.72 -15.95 -26.45
CA SER A 604 41.44 -15.00 -25.61
C SER A 604 40.51 -13.86 -25.20
N GLY A 605 40.72 -13.32 -24.03
CA GLY A 605 39.91 -12.19 -23.49
C GLY A 605 39.26 -12.51 -22.15
N PRO A 606 38.45 -11.62 -21.64
CA PRO A 606 37.74 -11.86 -20.37
C PRO A 606 36.68 -12.95 -20.54
N GLY A 607 36.56 -13.81 -19.52
CA GLY A 607 35.58 -14.86 -19.47
C GLY A 607 35.01 -15.09 -18.09
N ALA A 608 34.03 -15.97 -18.03
CA ALA A 608 33.41 -16.44 -16.79
C ALA A 608 33.16 -17.94 -16.81
N ALA A 609 33.33 -18.58 -15.67
CA ALA A 609 32.92 -19.98 -15.42
C ALA A 609 31.69 -19.99 -14.51
N LEU A 610 30.63 -20.61 -14.97
CA LEU A 610 29.40 -20.84 -14.21
C LEU A 610 29.49 -22.19 -13.51
N VAL A 611 29.43 -22.18 -12.19
CA VAL A 611 29.57 -23.37 -11.35
C VAL A 611 28.31 -23.56 -10.51
N PRO A 612 27.46 -24.54 -10.81
CA PRO A 612 26.30 -24.85 -9.96
C PRO A 612 26.73 -25.37 -8.59
N PRO A 613 26.00 -25.09 -7.51
CA PRO A 613 26.38 -25.48 -6.14
C PRO A 613 26.45 -26.99 -5.93
N ASP A 614 25.64 -27.76 -6.65
CA ASP A 614 25.61 -29.21 -6.63
C ASP A 614 26.78 -29.85 -7.40
N ALA A 615 27.50 -29.08 -8.20
CA ALA A 615 28.71 -29.51 -8.88
C ALA A 615 29.93 -29.49 -7.97
N VAL A 616 29.87 -28.87 -6.78
CA VAL A 616 31.00 -28.64 -5.89
C VAL A 616 31.00 -29.65 -4.74
N ALA A 617 32.03 -30.50 -4.69
CA ALA A 617 32.28 -31.38 -3.57
C ALA A 617 33.38 -30.80 -2.67
N LEU A 618 33.17 -30.85 -1.34
CA LEU A 618 34.10 -30.29 -0.35
C LEU A 618 34.93 -31.41 0.29
N TYR A 619 36.23 -31.14 0.46
CA TYR A 619 37.18 -32.03 1.11
C TYR A 619 38.10 -31.26 2.06
N PRO A 620 38.60 -31.89 3.14
CA PRO A 620 39.62 -31.25 3.97
C PRO A 620 40.90 -31.00 3.18
N VAL A 621 41.58 -29.88 3.46
CA VAL A 621 42.86 -29.52 2.85
C VAL A 621 43.90 -30.59 3.20
N GLY A 622 44.71 -31.01 2.22
CA GLY A 622 45.79 -32.02 2.40
C GLY A 622 45.37 -33.48 2.13
N ARG A 623 44.11 -33.78 2.04
CA ARG A 623 43.64 -35.04 1.37
C ARG A 623 43.44 -34.69 -0.10
N GLY A 624 44.40 -34.98 -0.95
CA GLY A 624 44.31 -34.72 -2.39
C GLY A 624 42.96 -35.14 -2.99
N ALA A 625 42.54 -34.51 -4.09
CA ALA A 625 41.32 -34.87 -4.78
C ALA A 625 41.32 -36.38 -5.06
N PRO A 626 40.22 -37.12 -4.75
CA PRO A 626 40.17 -38.52 -5.00
C PRO A 626 40.46 -38.81 -6.47
N PRO A 627 41.18 -39.89 -6.80
CA PRO A 627 41.45 -40.28 -8.19
C PRO A 627 40.12 -40.49 -8.91
N GLY A 628 39.87 -39.75 -9.99
CA GLY A 628 38.59 -39.82 -10.70
C GLY A 628 38.43 -38.82 -11.83
N SER A 629 37.19 -38.60 -12.25
CA SER A 629 36.79 -37.71 -13.35
C SER A 629 36.81 -36.19 -13.05
N PRO A 630 36.78 -35.69 -11.80
CA PRO A 630 36.89 -34.24 -11.54
C PRO A 630 38.23 -33.71 -12.06
N ARG A 631 38.20 -32.53 -12.72
CA ARG A 631 39.38 -31.88 -13.32
C ARG A 631 39.71 -30.54 -12.67
N ASN A 632 38.80 -29.99 -11.89
CA ASN A 632 38.97 -28.69 -11.22
C ASN A 632 39.11 -28.95 -9.71
N ALA A 633 40.13 -28.41 -9.11
CA ALA A 633 40.32 -28.38 -7.66
C ALA A 633 40.80 -26.99 -7.25
N LEU A 634 40.04 -26.33 -6.39
CA LEU A 634 40.34 -25.01 -5.86
C LEU A 634 40.43 -25.08 -4.34
N THR A 635 41.28 -24.27 -3.73
CA THR A 635 41.23 -24.07 -2.28
C THR A 635 40.38 -22.87 -1.98
N GLY A 636 39.37 -23.02 -1.09
CA GLY A 636 38.47 -21.94 -0.69
C GLY A 636 38.41 -21.83 0.81
N ARG A 637 38.28 -20.59 1.30
CA ARG A 637 38.05 -20.29 2.72
C ARG A 637 36.57 -20.07 2.99
N VAL A 638 35.99 -20.77 3.93
CA VAL A 638 34.57 -20.68 4.29
C VAL A 638 34.25 -19.29 4.81
N THR A 639 33.35 -18.59 4.12
CA THR A 639 32.87 -17.24 4.47
C THR A 639 31.47 -17.25 5.08
N GLY A 640 30.65 -18.26 4.78
CA GLY A 640 29.28 -18.39 5.30
C GLY A 640 28.74 -19.81 5.18
N VAL A 641 27.80 -20.14 6.07
CA VAL A 641 27.06 -21.40 6.06
C VAL A 641 25.59 -21.07 6.27
N GLU A 642 24.74 -21.44 5.33
CA GLU A 642 23.30 -21.14 5.36
C GLU A 642 22.49 -22.42 5.11
N ARG A 643 21.40 -22.60 5.84
CA ARG A 643 20.53 -23.76 5.65
C ARG A 643 19.47 -23.47 4.57
N ALA A 644 19.44 -24.28 3.53
CA ALA A 644 18.48 -24.19 2.43
C ALA A 644 17.65 -25.48 2.34
N GLY A 645 16.57 -25.56 3.10
CA GLY A 645 15.73 -26.76 3.17
C GLY A 645 16.45 -27.98 3.73
N ALA A 646 16.59 -29.05 2.93
CA ALA A 646 17.28 -30.27 3.28
C ALA A 646 18.82 -30.21 3.07
N LEU A 647 19.30 -29.18 2.39
CA LEU A 647 20.71 -28.94 2.09
C LEU A 647 21.27 -27.77 2.90
N VAL A 648 22.57 -27.69 2.96
CA VAL A 648 23.33 -26.60 3.53
C VAL A 648 24.21 -26.01 2.44
N MET A 649 24.08 -24.70 2.24
CA MET A 649 24.87 -23.90 1.30
C MET A 649 26.11 -23.40 2.03
N VAL A 650 27.28 -23.77 1.56
CA VAL A 650 28.57 -23.31 2.10
C VAL A 650 29.18 -22.35 1.09
N ALA A 651 29.36 -21.12 1.48
CA ALA A 651 30.03 -20.09 0.67
C ALA A 651 31.53 -20.09 0.98
N LEU A 652 32.36 -20.13 -0.06
CA LEU A 652 33.83 -20.17 0.06
C LEU A 652 34.45 -19.09 -0.81
N ASP A 653 35.32 -18.27 -0.24
CA ASP A 653 36.20 -17.36 -1.00
C ASP A 653 37.33 -18.18 -1.63
N VAL A 654 37.37 -18.20 -2.94
CA VAL A 654 38.39 -18.94 -3.73
C VAL A 654 39.50 -17.99 -4.24
N GLY A 655 39.61 -16.83 -3.66
CA GLY A 655 40.62 -15.82 -3.97
C GLY A 655 40.08 -14.64 -4.78
N ALA A 656 40.73 -13.48 -4.62
CA ALA A 656 40.35 -12.23 -5.26
C ALA A 656 38.88 -11.79 -5.01
N GLY A 657 38.30 -12.17 -3.86
CA GLY A 657 36.90 -11.86 -3.51
C GLY A 657 35.85 -12.64 -4.31
N GLN A 658 36.24 -13.69 -5.00
CA GLN A 658 35.32 -14.54 -5.76
C GLN A 658 34.75 -15.63 -4.87
N VAL A 659 33.43 -15.71 -4.81
CA VAL A 659 32.71 -16.65 -3.93
C VAL A 659 32.20 -17.85 -4.74
N LEU A 660 32.60 -19.04 -4.32
CA LEU A 660 32.07 -20.30 -4.77
C LEU A 660 31.08 -20.86 -3.75
N THR A 661 29.95 -21.38 -4.19
CA THR A 661 28.94 -21.95 -3.30
C THR A 661 28.87 -23.48 -3.51
N ALA A 662 28.88 -24.21 -2.42
CA ALA A 662 28.71 -25.69 -2.44
C ALA A 662 27.42 -26.07 -1.71
N ALA A 663 26.63 -26.97 -2.31
CA ALA A 663 25.44 -27.52 -1.68
C ALA A 663 25.77 -28.89 -1.08
N ILE A 664 25.74 -29.01 0.24
CA ILE A 664 26.07 -30.27 0.96
C ILE A 664 24.91 -30.73 1.84
N THR A 665 24.90 -31.96 2.24
CA THR A 665 23.92 -32.50 3.19
C THR A 665 24.27 -32.09 4.63
N THR A 666 23.29 -32.09 5.52
CA THR A 666 23.50 -31.80 6.96
C THR A 666 24.48 -32.82 7.58
N ALA A 667 24.49 -34.07 7.08
CA ALA A 667 25.42 -35.09 7.50
C ALA A 667 26.87 -34.74 7.09
N ALA A 668 27.06 -34.33 5.83
CA ALA A 668 28.39 -33.91 5.33
C ALA A 668 28.89 -32.64 6.07
N LEU A 669 28.00 -31.72 6.44
CA LEU A 669 28.37 -30.54 7.26
C LEU A 669 28.98 -30.97 8.60
N ALA A 670 28.35 -31.95 9.27
CA ALA A 670 28.80 -32.46 10.57
C ALA A 670 30.12 -33.27 10.42
N GLU A 671 30.23 -34.08 9.36
CA GLU A 671 31.38 -34.91 9.11
C GLU A 671 32.65 -34.10 8.76
N LEU A 672 32.48 -33.01 8.02
CA LEU A 672 33.56 -32.07 7.66
C LEU A 672 33.85 -31.04 8.75
N GLU A 673 33.02 -30.97 9.82
CA GLU A 673 33.10 -29.97 10.88
C GLU A 673 33.25 -28.54 10.33
N VAL A 674 32.46 -28.19 9.29
CA VAL A 674 32.62 -26.92 8.59
C VAL A 674 32.41 -25.75 9.51
N ARG A 675 33.43 -24.84 9.58
CA ARG A 675 33.43 -23.62 10.39
C ARG A 675 33.81 -22.40 9.55
N ALA A 676 33.30 -21.24 9.90
CA ALA A 676 33.70 -20.00 9.26
C ALA A 676 35.22 -19.78 9.40
N GLY A 677 35.90 -19.41 8.32
CA GLY A 677 37.34 -19.22 8.26
C GLY A 677 38.14 -20.47 7.96
N GLN A 678 37.51 -21.66 7.94
CA GLN A 678 38.18 -22.92 7.60
C GLN A 678 38.53 -22.98 6.11
N GLU A 679 39.69 -23.53 5.78
CA GLU A 679 40.07 -23.81 4.39
C GLU A 679 39.65 -25.22 4.00
N LEU A 680 39.01 -25.33 2.83
CA LEU A 680 38.54 -26.56 2.25
C LEU A 680 38.96 -26.66 0.78
N THR A 681 39.16 -27.90 0.30
CA THR A 681 39.39 -28.17 -1.13
C THR A 681 38.03 -28.36 -1.83
N CYS A 682 37.74 -27.48 -2.79
CA CYS A 682 36.55 -27.53 -3.65
C CYS A 682 36.87 -28.30 -4.92
N VAL A 683 36.25 -29.45 -5.09
CA VAL A 683 36.47 -30.34 -6.26
C VAL A 683 35.24 -30.24 -7.16
N ILE A 684 35.45 -29.88 -8.44
CA ILE A 684 34.35 -29.59 -9.37
C ILE A 684 34.50 -30.44 -10.65
N LYS A 685 33.40 -31.06 -11.07
CA LYS A 685 33.36 -31.82 -12.33
C LYS A 685 33.35 -30.88 -13.53
N ALA A 686 34.31 -30.96 -14.43
CA ALA A 686 34.44 -30.10 -15.60
C ALA A 686 33.18 -30.13 -16.50
N VAL A 687 32.48 -31.27 -16.58
CA VAL A 687 31.23 -31.39 -17.36
C VAL A 687 30.07 -30.59 -16.82
N GLN A 688 30.11 -30.14 -15.58
CA GLN A 688 29.07 -29.30 -14.94
C GLN A 688 29.43 -27.81 -14.98
N VAL A 689 30.67 -27.46 -15.33
CA VAL A 689 31.13 -26.07 -15.47
C VAL A 689 30.89 -25.61 -16.90
N ARG A 690 30.24 -24.43 -17.05
CA ARG A 690 30.08 -23.78 -18.35
C ARG A 690 31.00 -22.59 -18.41
N ILE A 691 31.75 -22.44 -19.51
CA ILE A 691 32.66 -21.32 -19.72
C ILE A 691 32.14 -20.48 -20.88
N LEU A 692 32.06 -19.14 -20.64
CA LEU A 692 31.57 -18.19 -21.60
C LEU A 692 32.56 -17.00 -21.76
N ALA A 693 32.59 -16.43 -22.97
CA ALA A 693 33.30 -15.19 -23.23
C ALA A 693 32.44 -14.01 -22.72
N ARG A 694 33.07 -13.03 -22.08
CA ARG A 694 32.42 -11.78 -21.70
C ARG A 694 32.88 -10.65 -22.61
N PRO A 695 31.99 -9.69 -23.00
CA PRO A 695 32.45 -8.50 -23.68
C PRO A 695 33.44 -7.75 -22.76
N ALA A 696 34.51 -7.20 -23.36
CA ALA A 696 35.41 -6.34 -22.62
C ALA A 696 34.61 -5.16 -22.07
N ALA A 697 34.69 -4.90 -20.76
CA ALA A 697 34.09 -3.72 -20.17
C ALA A 697 34.66 -2.50 -20.89
N ASN A 698 33.82 -1.72 -21.57
CA ASN A 698 34.19 -0.40 -22.06
C ASN A 698 34.59 0.42 -20.83
N ARG A 699 35.88 0.56 -20.61
CA ARG A 699 36.38 1.66 -19.80
C ARG A 699 36.15 2.89 -20.66
N GLU A 700 35.13 3.64 -20.33
CA GLU A 700 35.07 5.05 -20.72
C GLU A 700 36.26 5.72 -20.03
N ASP A 701 37.32 5.92 -20.83
CA ASP A 701 38.41 6.80 -20.48
C ASP A 701 37.81 8.15 -20.13
N GLY A 702 38.05 8.56 -18.87
CA GLY A 702 37.85 9.93 -18.47
C GLY A 702 38.65 10.85 -19.40
N ARG A 703 37.97 11.69 -20.14
CA ARG A 703 38.50 12.93 -20.67
C ARG A 703 37.66 14.07 -20.15
N GLU A 704 38.31 14.86 -19.31
CA GLU A 704 38.19 16.29 -18.94
C GLU A 704 36.80 16.95 -19.14
#